data_50ec2555f7918c18ef139114ead1ddde
#
_entry.id   50ec2555f7918c18ef139114ead1ddde
#
_cell.length_a   1.000
_cell.length_b   1.000
_cell.length_c   1.000
_cell.angle_alpha   90.00
_cell.angle_beta   90.00
_cell.angle_gamma   90.00
#
_symmetry.space_group_name_H-M   'P 1'
#
loop_
_entity.id
_entity.type
_entity.pdbx_description
1 polymer ?
#
loop_
_entity_poly.entity_id
_entity_poly.type
_entity_poly.pdbx_seq_one_letter_code
_entity_poly.pdbx_strand_id
1 'polypeptide(L)'
;MKATTLLLFLLAGSADALEPTQIPLQPLAQQVRQLEDALNYLGQPLPSSAHERINQAIGNADQAAAVVSLQSVLDEYVLVTVDINAESRVKVEQGAAKPELVGGGTRLFLVKVINNGNVTAPLLVESPNSGNVFIRSSGEAAPKMQLTPQEAADRWADISLFQKPPMNRRLSGLALEYSILQINSRDAGQRSAKIGFNVGQGSQDIGFRNDVSILFTAVPAHAITLRIKDESGKPAMASLTIRDRLNRLYPNPAKRLAPDLFFQPQIYRFDGETIDLPAGYYTVEYNGGPEYHSHSREFAVGASGPDEVTFQLERWIDPSKFGWYSGDHHVHAAGCSHYMNPAEGVEPKDMVRQILGEGLNVGAVLTWGPDYYYQKQFFSGHDDALSQLNRLMHYDLEVSGFPSSHAGHIVLLDLKEQDYPGTKRIEDWPTWDLPIFRWAKSRGAVVGFAHSGWGLQVTGKDLPSYEMPGFDGIGANEYIVDVTHPDTVDFISAVDTPYIWELNIWYHTLNVGFRTRIAGETDFPCIYDGRVGIGRTYAKVDGPLTYSSWLKSLKSGRSYVSDGKTHLMDFQVNGTEVGTSGSEVRLSAPGSVTVTIKASAYLAQVPNEAIRSLPFDQKPYWDVERARIGDTREVPVEVVVNGQSVARQNLVADGKVRELTFEIAVKESSWIAVRVLPTAHTNPVFALVGSQPIRASRRSAEWCLHAVDQCWSQKAPRTSVGDLSEAKKAYDHAREIYRQLVAASARD
;
A
#
# COMPACT_ATOMS: atom_id res chain seq x y z
N MET A 1 -70.13 -36.43 30.71
CA MET A 1 -68.95 -36.39 29.85
C MET A 1 -68.28 -35.02 30.07
N LYS A 2 -67.19 -35.01 30.86
CA LYS A 2 -66.42 -33.78 31.13
C LYS A 2 -65.14 -33.90 30.26
N ALA A 3 -64.95 -32.97 29.34
CA ALA A 3 -63.75 -32.86 28.55
C ALA A 3 -62.69 -32.08 29.36
N THR A 4 -61.60 -32.73 29.66
CA THR A 4 -60.46 -32.16 30.31
C THR A 4 -59.47 -31.60 29.24
N THR A 5 -59.40 -30.28 29.15
CA THR A 5 -58.44 -29.63 28.25
C THR A 5 -57.05 -29.60 28.92
N LEU A 6 -56.10 -30.30 28.30
CA LEU A 6 -54.70 -30.34 28.72
C LEU A 6 -54.00 -29.10 28.16
N LEU A 7 -53.59 -28.15 29.04
CA LEU A 7 -52.84 -26.97 28.69
C LEU A 7 -51.34 -27.35 28.70
N LEU A 8 -50.69 -27.42 27.53
CA LEU A 8 -49.26 -27.60 27.39
C LEU A 8 -48.58 -26.24 27.63
N PHE A 9 -47.92 -26.09 28.76
CA PHE A 9 -46.99 -24.99 28.95
C PHE A 9 -45.66 -25.30 28.20
N LEU A 10 -45.42 -24.60 27.12
CA LEU A 10 -44.09 -24.47 26.53
C LEU A 10 -43.25 -23.56 27.45
N LEU A 11 -42.38 -24.15 28.24
CA LEU A 11 -41.30 -23.42 28.91
C LEU A 11 -40.26 -23.04 27.82
N ALA A 12 -40.41 -21.85 27.28
CA ALA A 12 -39.32 -21.20 26.58
C ALA A 12 -38.27 -20.83 27.67
N GLY A 13 -37.16 -21.54 27.69
CA GLY A 13 -35.99 -21.17 28.51
C GLY A 13 -35.49 -19.81 28.05
N SER A 14 -35.77 -18.79 28.83
CA SER A 14 -35.17 -17.47 28.69
C SER A 14 -33.66 -17.62 28.98
N ALA A 15 -32.81 -17.46 28.01
CA ALA A 15 -31.43 -17.10 28.27
C ALA A 15 -31.46 -15.82 29.12
N ASP A 16 -30.83 -15.84 30.29
CA ASP A 16 -30.74 -14.65 31.13
C ASP A 16 -30.04 -13.55 30.33
N ALA A 17 -30.83 -12.61 29.82
CA ALA A 17 -30.30 -11.42 29.15
C ALA A 17 -29.56 -10.60 30.23
N LEU A 18 -28.31 -10.24 29.96
CA LEU A 18 -27.55 -9.30 30.80
C LEU A 18 -28.38 -8.02 31.02
N GLU A 19 -28.47 -7.58 32.26
CA GLU A 19 -29.09 -6.29 32.59
C GLU A 19 -28.33 -5.18 31.83
N PRO A 20 -29.00 -4.39 30.97
CA PRO A 20 -28.35 -3.37 30.14
C PRO A 20 -27.55 -2.32 30.92
N THR A 21 -27.89 -2.13 32.18
CA THR A 21 -27.21 -1.20 33.11
C THR A 21 -25.81 -1.67 33.53
N GLN A 22 -25.48 -2.95 33.31
CA GLN A 22 -24.18 -3.54 33.66
C GLN A 22 -23.15 -3.44 32.53
N ILE A 23 -23.58 -3.06 31.32
CA ILE A 23 -22.71 -2.96 30.14
C ILE A 23 -22.36 -1.48 29.90
N PRO A 24 -21.10 -1.08 30.07
CA PRO A 24 -20.69 0.30 29.80
C PRO A 24 -20.77 0.63 28.30
N LEU A 25 -21.50 1.68 27.96
CA LEU A 25 -21.75 2.08 26.56
C LEU A 25 -20.46 2.44 25.82
N GLN A 26 -19.56 3.23 26.42
CA GLN A 26 -18.39 3.74 25.71
C GLN A 26 -17.43 2.63 25.22
N PRO A 27 -17.01 1.64 26.02
CA PRO A 27 -16.21 0.52 25.53
C PRO A 27 -16.92 -0.31 24.47
N LEU A 28 -18.23 -0.56 24.63
CA LEU A 28 -19.03 -1.27 23.63
C LEU A 28 -19.08 -0.49 22.31
N ALA A 29 -19.33 0.80 22.35
CA ALA A 29 -19.36 1.66 21.15
C ALA A 29 -18.01 1.67 20.43
N GLN A 30 -16.90 1.75 21.16
CA GLN A 30 -15.57 1.66 20.57
C GLN A 30 -15.33 0.32 19.89
N GLN A 31 -15.72 -0.79 20.52
CA GLN A 31 -15.60 -2.12 19.93
C GLN A 31 -16.47 -2.25 18.67
N VAL A 32 -17.68 -1.67 18.69
CA VAL A 32 -18.57 -1.69 17.50
C VAL A 32 -17.92 -0.94 16.32
N ARG A 33 -17.24 0.19 16.57
CA ARG A 33 -16.48 0.87 15.50
C ARG A 33 -15.35 0.02 14.95
N GLN A 34 -14.56 -0.61 15.82
CA GLN A 34 -13.52 -1.55 15.39
C GLN A 34 -14.11 -2.73 14.60
N LEU A 35 -15.29 -3.19 14.98
CA LEU A 35 -16.01 -4.24 14.26
C LEU A 35 -16.44 -3.78 12.85
N GLU A 36 -17.00 -2.57 12.73
CA GLU A 36 -17.37 -1.97 11.43
C GLU A 36 -16.14 -1.84 10.52
N ASP A 37 -15.03 -1.32 11.04
CA ASP A 37 -13.76 -1.19 10.32
C ASP A 37 -13.23 -2.55 9.85
N ALA A 38 -13.24 -3.55 10.73
CA ALA A 38 -12.80 -4.90 10.40
C ALA A 38 -13.69 -5.56 9.33
N LEU A 39 -15.02 -5.43 9.42
CA LEU A 39 -15.95 -5.97 8.43
C LEU A 39 -15.79 -5.28 7.07
N ASN A 40 -15.53 -3.98 7.06
CA ASN A 40 -15.24 -3.23 5.84
C ASN A 40 -13.93 -3.71 5.20
N TYR A 41 -12.86 -3.81 5.99
CA TYR A 41 -11.57 -4.36 5.54
C TYR A 41 -11.70 -5.77 4.98
N LEU A 42 -12.49 -6.62 5.62
CA LEU A 42 -12.76 -7.99 5.18
C LEU A 42 -13.79 -8.08 4.02
N GLY A 43 -14.20 -6.95 3.47
CA GLY A 43 -15.06 -6.87 2.29
C GLY A 43 -16.51 -7.33 2.49
N GLN A 44 -17.02 -7.32 3.70
CA GLN A 44 -18.42 -7.55 4.01
C GLN A 44 -18.90 -6.54 5.06
N PRO A 45 -18.98 -5.23 4.68
CA PRO A 45 -19.44 -4.18 5.58
C PRO A 45 -20.87 -4.44 6.06
N LEU A 46 -21.24 -3.88 7.20
CA LEU A 46 -22.63 -3.78 7.57
C LEU A 46 -23.38 -2.89 6.57
N PRO A 47 -24.65 -3.19 6.26
CA PRO A 47 -25.45 -2.31 5.39
C PRO A 47 -25.53 -0.88 5.93
N SER A 48 -25.63 0.11 5.06
CA SER A 48 -25.71 1.53 5.44
C SER A 48 -26.83 1.81 6.46
N SER A 49 -27.97 1.13 6.33
CA SER A 49 -29.07 1.24 7.29
C SER A 49 -28.72 0.73 8.69
N ALA A 50 -27.86 -0.30 8.79
CA ALA A 50 -27.35 -0.77 10.08
C ALA A 50 -26.36 0.23 10.67
N HIS A 51 -25.46 0.78 9.86
CA HIS A 51 -24.54 1.84 10.27
C HIS A 51 -25.28 3.07 10.81
N GLU A 52 -26.33 3.52 10.14
CA GLU A 52 -27.18 4.62 10.60
C GLU A 52 -27.85 4.33 11.96
N ARG A 53 -28.41 3.12 12.12
CA ARG A 53 -29.00 2.66 13.40
C ARG A 53 -27.95 2.58 14.52
N ILE A 54 -26.72 2.15 14.22
CA ILE A 54 -25.60 2.15 15.16
C ILE A 54 -25.27 3.59 15.58
N ASN A 55 -25.18 4.53 14.64
CA ASN A 55 -24.92 5.94 14.94
C ASN A 55 -26.00 6.55 15.83
N GLN A 56 -27.27 6.27 15.54
CA GLN A 56 -28.39 6.71 16.36
C GLN A 56 -28.35 6.12 17.77
N ALA A 57 -28.02 4.83 17.89
CA ALA A 57 -27.88 4.16 19.17
C ALA A 57 -26.75 4.76 20.02
N ILE A 58 -25.57 4.96 19.44
CA ILE A 58 -24.41 5.57 20.15
C ILE A 58 -24.70 7.01 20.58
N GLY A 59 -25.47 7.77 19.79
CA GLY A 59 -25.87 9.13 20.11
C GLY A 59 -26.99 9.26 21.14
N ASN A 60 -27.56 8.17 21.65
CA ASN A 60 -28.66 8.19 22.61
C ASN A 60 -28.13 8.59 24.01
N ALA A 61 -28.74 9.58 24.63
CA ALA A 61 -28.41 10.07 25.98
C ALA A 61 -28.67 9.00 27.08
N ASP A 62 -29.64 8.13 26.88
CA ASP A 62 -29.93 6.99 27.77
C ASP A 62 -28.97 5.82 27.39
N GLN A 63 -27.94 5.63 28.23
CA GLN A 63 -26.92 4.61 27.98
C GLN A 63 -27.46 3.18 27.98
N ALA A 64 -28.47 2.89 28.83
CA ALA A 64 -29.06 1.56 28.86
C ALA A 64 -29.85 1.28 27.58
N ALA A 65 -30.66 2.25 27.12
CA ALA A 65 -31.40 2.19 25.87
C ALA A 65 -30.43 2.12 24.66
N ALA A 66 -29.30 2.83 24.70
CA ALA A 66 -28.25 2.77 23.69
C ALA A 66 -27.68 1.35 23.55
N VAL A 67 -27.32 0.72 24.68
CA VAL A 67 -26.78 -0.66 24.71
C VAL A 67 -27.78 -1.67 24.16
N VAL A 68 -29.07 -1.55 24.53
CA VAL A 68 -30.13 -2.41 23.97
C VAL A 68 -30.28 -2.22 22.47
N SER A 69 -30.25 -0.98 22.01
CA SER A 69 -30.37 -0.65 20.58
C SER A 69 -29.17 -1.19 19.78
N LEU A 70 -27.92 -1.03 20.28
CA LEU A 70 -26.73 -1.59 19.64
C LEU A 70 -26.81 -3.11 19.54
N GLN A 71 -27.20 -3.81 20.61
CA GLN A 71 -27.38 -5.25 20.58
C GLN A 71 -28.45 -5.63 19.54
N SER A 72 -29.58 -4.96 19.53
CA SER A 72 -30.66 -5.26 18.58
C SER A 72 -30.22 -5.16 17.11
N VAL A 73 -29.35 -4.19 16.79
CA VAL A 73 -28.79 -4.08 15.42
C VAL A 73 -27.80 -5.20 15.12
N LEU A 74 -26.87 -5.47 16.04
CA LEU A 74 -25.79 -6.46 15.79
C LEU A 74 -26.30 -7.89 15.84
N ASP A 75 -27.27 -8.21 16.68
CA ASP A 75 -27.84 -9.55 16.85
C ASP A 75 -28.44 -10.10 15.55
N GLU A 76 -28.87 -9.25 14.62
CA GLU A 76 -29.31 -9.65 13.27
C GLU A 76 -28.19 -10.38 12.47
N TYR A 77 -26.93 -10.12 12.79
CA TYR A 77 -25.74 -10.67 12.12
C TYR A 77 -25.03 -11.76 12.96
N VAL A 78 -25.52 -12.03 14.16
CA VAL A 78 -24.95 -13.03 15.08
C VAL A 78 -25.35 -14.43 14.62
N LEU A 79 -24.36 -15.23 14.21
CA LEU A 79 -24.55 -16.66 13.89
C LEU A 79 -24.56 -17.51 15.16
N VAL A 80 -23.75 -17.14 16.14
CA VAL A 80 -23.53 -17.91 17.36
C VAL A 80 -23.41 -16.98 18.56
N THR A 81 -24.09 -17.33 19.64
CA THR A 81 -23.89 -16.72 20.97
C THR A 81 -23.05 -17.66 21.83
N VAL A 82 -22.03 -17.11 22.45
CA VAL A 82 -21.09 -17.79 23.35
C VAL A 82 -21.27 -17.19 24.73
N ASP A 83 -21.81 -17.97 25.66
CA ASP A 83 -21.99 -17.58 27.06
C ASP A 83 -20.90 -18.22 27.93
N ILE A 84 -20.14 -17.39 28.62
CA ILE A 84 -19.04 -17.78 29.50
C ILE A 84 -19.45 -17.47 30.95
N ASN A 85 -19.68 -18.51 31.72
CA ASN A 85 -20.09 -18.35 33.11
C ASN A 85 -18.91 -17.96 34.04
N ALA A 86 -19.21 -17.70 35.31
CA ALA A 86 -18.22 -17.30 36.31
C ALA A 86 -17.11 -18.33 36.55
N GLU A 87 -17.32 -19.61 36.21
CA GLU A 87 -16.33 -20.70 36.27
C GLU A 87 -15.56 -20.88 34.95
N SER A 88 -15.67 -19.92 34.02
CA SER A 88 -15.10 -19.96 32.65
C SER A 88 -15.61 -21.13 31.79
N ARG A 89 -16.78 -21.68 32.10
CA ARG A 89 -17.42 -22.69 31.26
C ARG A 89 -18.18 -22.04 30.15
N VAL A 90 -18.14 -22.66 28.96
CA VAL A 90 -18.69 -22.12 27.73
C VAL A 90 -19.97 -22.84 27.35
N LYS A 91 -21.05 -22.09 27.06
CA LYS A 91 -22.27 -22.53 26.42
C LYS A 91 -22.42 -21.86 25.07
N VAL A 92 -22.78 -22.64 24.04
CA VAL A 92 -22.89 -22.13 22.67
C VAL A 92 -24.30 -22.37 22.16
N GLU A 93 -24.90 -21.34 21.58
CA GLU A 93 -26.26 -21.39 21.02
C GLU A 93 -26.26 -20.70 19.63
N GLN A 94 -27.15 -21.15 18.73
CA GLN A 94 -27.32 -20.52 17.43
C GLN A 94 -28.03 -19.17 17.60
N GLY A 95 -27.49 -18.13 16.91
CA GLY A 95 -28.04 -16.78 16.85
C GLY A 95 -29.07 -16.60 15.72
N ALA A 96 -29.41 -15.33 15.45
CA ALA A 96 -30.46 -14.95 14.51
C ALA A 96 -30.01 -14.86 13.05
N ALA A 97 -28.69 -14.78 12.79
CA ALA A 97 -28.17 -14.67 11.43
C ALA A 97 -28.53 -15.89 10.58
N LYS A 98 -28.95 -15.65 9.35
CA LYS A 98 -29.22 -16.74 8.40
C LYS A 98 -27.92 -17.44 8.05
N PRO A 99 -27.82 -18.78 8.18
CA PRO A 99 -26.63 -19.54 7.88
C PRO A 99 -26.47 -19.76 6.37
N GLU A 100 -26.35 -18.68 5.61
CA GLU A 100 -26.17 -18.69 4.15
C GLU A 100 -24.70 -18.51 3.79
N LEU A 101 -24.14 -19.41 2.99
CA LEU A 101 -22.79 -19.39 2.45
C LEU A 101 -22.81 -19.29 0.93
N VAL A 102 -21.63 -19.17 0.34
CA VAL A 102 -21.42 -19.28 -1.12
C VAL A 102 -20.48 -20.45 -1.38
N GLY A 103 -20.84 -21.33 -2.29
CA GLY A 103 -19.96 -22.41 -2.73
C GLY A 103 -18.69 -21.83 -3.36
N GLY A 104 -17.52 -22.29 -2.92
CA GLY A 104 -16.23 -21.74 -3.32
C GLY A 104 -15.92 -20.35 -2.73
N GLY A 105 -16.72 -19.86 -1.78
CA GLY A 105 -16.60 -18.48 -1.27
C GLY A 105 -16.63 -18.36 0.25
N THR A 106 -16.39 -17.16 0.74
CA THR A 106 -16.36 -16.81 2.18
C THR A 106 -17.56 -15.97 2.56
N ARG A 107 -18.09 -16.20 3.77
CA ARG A 107 -19.03 -15.33 4.47
C ARG A 107 -18.54 -15.03 5.87
N LEU A 108 -18.86 -13.83 6.35
CA LEU A 108 -18.56 -13.35 7.69
C LEU A 108 -19.84 -13.32 8.51
N PHE A 109 -19.72 -13.72 9.76
CA PHE A 109 -20.79 -13.67 10.75
C PHE A 109 -20.26 -13.07 12.05
N LEU A 110 -21.14 -12.55 12.88
CA LEU A 110 -20.80 -12.15 14.22
C LEU A 110 -20.95 -13.32 15.21
N VAL A 111 -20.06 -13.32 16.19
CA VAL A 111 -20.15 -14.10 17.42
C VAL A 111 -20.41 -13.14 18.55
N LYS A 112 -21.54 -13.28 19.23
CA LYS A 112 -21.85 -12.53 20.45
C LYS A 112 -21.26 -13.27 21.64
N VAL A 113 -20.42 -12.60 22.44
CA VAL A 113 -19.81 -13.19 23.64
C VAL A 113 -20.39 -12.52 24.87
N ILE A 114 -21.10 -13.30 25.69
CA ILE A 114 -21.60 -12.93 27.01
C ILE A 114 -20.60 -13.47 28.02
N ASN A 115 -19.86 -12.59 28.67
CA ASN A 115 -18.70 -12.95 29.49
C ASN A 115 -18.93 -12.67 30.97
N ASN A 116 -19.71 -13.52 31.62
CA ASN A 116 -20.02 -13.40 33.05
C ASN A 116 -18.84 -13.81 33.96
N GLY A 117 -17.78 -14.41 33.37
CA GLY A 117 -16.57 -14.82 34.05
C GLY A 117 -15.45 -13.77 34.03
N ASN A 118 -15.64 -12.61 33.37
CA ASN A 118 -14.60 -11.60 33.13
C ASN A 118 -13.32 -12.20 32.53
N VAL A 119 -13.47 -13.21 31.67
CA VAL A 119 -12.37 -13.94 31.04
C VAL A 119 -11.64 -13.05 30.06
N THR A 120 -10.30 -13.04 30.11
CA THR A 120 -9.41 -12.31 29.22
C THR A 120 -8.54 -13.23 28.35
N ALA A 121 -8.85 -14.53 28.31
CA ALA A 121 -8.18 -15.51 27.47
C ALA A 121 -8.53 -15.31 25.97
N PRO A 122 -7.76 -15.89 25.03
CA PRO A 122 -8.19 -15.98 23.64
C PRO A 122 -9.47 -16.80 23.52
N LEU A 123 -10.42 -16.30 22.72
CA LEU A 123 -11.56 -17.12 22.28
C LEU A 123 -11.08 -18.02 21.13
N LEU A 124 -11.25 -19.32 21.26
CA LEU A 124 -10.88 -20.32 20.25
C LEU A 124 -12.14 -20.91 19.63
N VAL A 125 -12.12 -21.09 18.29
CA VAL A 125 -13.18 -21.78 17.56
C VAL A 125 -12.67 -23.16 17.14
N GLU A 126 -13.53 -24.17 17.25
CA GLU A 126 -13.24 -25.55 16.87
C GLU A 126 -14.39 -26.13 16.04
N SER A 127 -14.07 -26.92 15.05
CA SER A 127 -15.06 -27.64 14.26
C SER A 127 -14.45 -28.89 13.63
N PRO A 128 -15.08 -30.06 13.77
CA PRO A 128 -14.65 -31.26 13.07
C PRO A 128 -14.84 -31.12 11.54
N ASN A 129 -15.66 -30.17 11.10
CA ASN A 129 -15.94 -29.89 9.69
C ASN A 129 -15.00 -28.85 9.07
N SER A 130 -14.05 -28.32 9.86
CA SER A 130 -13.07 -27.32 9.42
C SER A 130 -11.73 -27.94 9.08
N GLY A 131 -11.10 -27.47 8.01
CA GLY A 131 -9.76 -27.85 7.59
C GLY A 131 -9.18 -26.91 6.55
N ASN A 132 -7.85 -26.80 6.51
CA ASN A 132 -7.12 -25.98 5.54
C ASN A 132 -7.02 -26.73 4.19
N VAL A 133 -8.11 -26.76 3.44
CA VAL A 133 -8.22 -27.45 2.12
C VAL A 133 -8.14 -26.45 0.95
N PHE A 134 -7.87 -25.19 1.24
CA PHE A 134 -7.88 -24.11 0.25
C PHE A 134 -6.49 -23.54 0.03
N ILE A 135 -6.17 -23.18 -1.22
CA ILE A 135 -4.98 -22.42 -1.60
C ILE A 135 -5.15 -20.99 -1.08
N ARG A 136 -4.08 -20.41 -0.51
CA ARG A 136 -4.04 -19.03 -0.03
C ARG A 136 -3.33 -18.12 -1.04
N SER A 137 -3.68 -16.86 -1.05
CA SER A 137 -3.09 -15.88 -1.97
C SER A 137 -1.71 -15.38 -1.58
N SER A 138 -1.20 -15.76 -0.44
CA SER A 138 0.07 -15.22 0.07
C SER A 138 1.08 -16.32 0.32
N GLY A 139 1.72 -16.79 -0.76
CA GLY A 139 2.91 -17.63 -0.70
C GLY A 139 2.72 -19.08 -0.26
N GLU A 140 1.52 -19.50 0.10
CA GLU A 140 1.31 -20.94 0.25
C GLU A 140 1.19 -21.58 -1.12
N ALA A 141 2.09 -22.49 -1.42
CA ALA A 141 1.92 -23.47 -2.48
C ALA A 141 0.53 -24.12 -2.38
N ALA A 142 0.05 -24.72 -3.46
CA ALA A 142 -1.16 -25.51 -3.45
C ALA A 142 -1.26 -26.33 -2.16
N PRO A 143 -2.40 -26.35 -1.44
CA PRO A 143 -2.50 -27.01 -0.17
C PRO A 143 -2.07 -28.46 -0.32
N LYS A 144 -1.10 -28.87 0.47
CA LYS A 144 -0.75 -30.28 0.58
C LYS A 144 -1.95 -30.95 1.23
N MET A 145 -2.81 -31.53 0.42
CA MET A 145 -3.92 -32.36 0.90
C MET A 145 -3.32 -33.60 1.58
N GLN A 146 -3.02 -33.49 2.86
CA GLN A 146 -2.66 -34.63 3.71
C GLN A 146 -3.89 -35.43 4.16
N LEU A 147 -5.09 -35.02 3.71
CA LEU A 147 -6.34 -35.63 4.06
C LEU A 147 -6.67 -36.77 3.09
N THR A 148 -7.21 -37.88 3.61
CA THR A 148 -7.88 -38.87 2.80
C THR A 148 -9.13 -38.26 2.11
N PRO A 149 -9.60 -38.81 0.99
CA PRO A 149 -10.84 -38.35 0.35
C PRO A 149 -12.05 -38.28 1.29
N GLN A 150 -12.16 -39.22 2.24
CA GLN A 150 -13.23 -39.23 3.22
C GLN A 150 -13.11 -38.08 4.21
N GLU A 151 -11.92 -37.85 4.76
CA GLU A 151 -11.69 -36.75 5.66
C GLU A 151 -11.91 -35.38 4.97
N ALA A 152 -11.52 -35.27 3.69
CA ALA A 152 -11.79 -34.08 2.89
C ALA A 152 -13.29 -33.85 2.65
N ALA A 153 -14.09 -34.93 2.54
CA ALA A 153 -15.55 -34.82 2.42
C ALA A 153 -16.19 -34.29 3.71
N ASP A 154 -15.72 -34.73 4.86
CA ASP A 154 -16.23 -34.31 6.17
C ASP A 154 -15.75 -32.85 6.51
N ARG A 155 -14.55 -32.47 6.06
CA ARG A 155 -13.96 -31.13 6.24
C ARG A 155 -14.26 -30.24 5.04
N TRP A 156 -15.52 -29.91 4.87
CA TRP A 156 -16.01 -29.13 3.73
C TRP A 156 -15.85 -27.62 3.88
N ALA A 157 -15.50 -27.11 5.07
CA ALA A 157 -15.38 -25.70 5.40
C ALA A 157 -13.98 -25.35 5.93
N ASP A 158 -13.62 -24.08 5.89
CA ASP A 158 -12.53 -23.47 6.66
C ASP A 158 -13.16 -22.42 7.59
N ILE A 159 -13.12 -22.70 8.88
CA ILE A 159 -13.80 -21.91 9.93
C ILE A 159 -12.74 -21.33 10.85
N SER A 160 -12.74 -20.01 11.02
CA SER A 160 -11.77 -19.32 11.88
C SER A 160 -12.31 -17.99 12.41
N LEU A 161 -11.78 -17.49 13.53
CA LEU A 161 -12.03 -16.15 14.01
C LEU A 161 -11.04 -15.17 13.38
N PHE A 162 -11.51 -13.97 13.07
CA PHE A 162 -10.63 -12.86 12.70
C PHE A 162 -10.08 -12.20 13.97
N GLN A 163 -8.78 -12.31 14.20
CA GLN A 163 -8.10 -11.89 15.42
C GLN A 163 -6.88 -10.99 15.13
N LYS A 164 -6.93 -10.24 14.00
CA LYS A 164 -5.93 -9.23 13.64
C LYS A 164 -6.48 -7.83 13.93
N PRO A 165 -5.63 -6.81 14.11
CA PRO A 165 -6.11 -5.43 14.23
C PRO A 165 -7.11 -5.06 13.10
N PRO A 166 -8.15 -4.28 13.40
CA PRO A 166 -8.44 -3.60 14.68
C PRO A 166 -9.06 -4.49 15.75
N MET A 167 -9.35 -5.78 15.45
CA MET A 167 -9.87 -6.74 16.43
C MET A 167 -8.77 -7.28 17.35
N ASN A 168 -9.14 -7.67 18.57
CA ASN A 168 -8.22 -8.21 19.53
C ASN A 168 -8.19 -9.76 19.48
N ARG A 169 -7.02 -10.33 19.71
CA ARG A 169 -6.84 -11.79 19.81
C ARG A 169 -7.43 -12.37 21.10
N ARG A 170 -7.50 -11.55 22.15
CA ARG A 170 -7.97 -11.96 23.49
C ARG A 170 -9.27 -11.22 23.81
N LEU A 171 -10.14 -11.86 24.57
CA LEU A 171 -11.30 -11.21 25.14
C LEU A 171 -10.85 -10.04 26.05
N SER A 172 -11.63 -8.98 26.09
CA SER A 172 -11.32 -7.78 26.89
C SER A 172 -11.66 -7.96 28.37
N GLY A 173 -12.48 -8.94 28.70
CA GLY A 173 -13.07 -9.13 30.02
C GLY A 173 -14.35 -8.33 30.25
N LEU A 174 -14.83 -7.58 29.24
CA LEU A 174 -16.13 -6.93 29.30
C LEU A 174 -17.28 -7.95 29.29
N ALA A 175 -18.38 -7.63 29.94
CA ALA A 175 -19.54 -8.50 30.04
C ALA A 175 -20.18 -8.84 28.69
N LEU A 176 -20.00 -7.98 27.70
CA LEU A 176 -20.48 -8.18 26.33
C LEU A 176 -19.42 -7.75 25.32
N GLU A 177 -19.14 -8.63 24.37
CA GLU A 177 -18.21 -8.41 23.26
C GLU A 177 -18.72 -9.05 21.98
N TYR A 178 -18.20 -8.62 20.82
CA TYR A 178 -18.49 -9.24 19.53
C TYR A 178 -17.18 -9.62 18.83
N SER A 179 -17.17 -10.80 18.18
CA SER A 179 -16.06 -11.27 17.36
C SER A 179 -16.55 -11.60 15.93
N ILE A 180 -15.62 -11.70 14.98
CA ILE A 180 -15.95 -12.02 13.58
C ILE A 180 -15.57 -13.46 13.30
N LEU A 181 -16.56 -14.26 12.87
CA LEU A 181 -16.38 -15.64 12.41
C LEU A 181 -16.33 -15.65 10.87
N GLN A 182 -15.26 -16.21 10.34
CA GLN A 182 -15.03 -16.38 8.91
C GLN A 182 -15.31 -17.82 8.53
N ILE A 183 -16.22 -18.06 7.57
CA ILE A 183 -16.53 -19.40 7.07
C ILE A 183 -16.35 -19.38 5.56
N ASN A 184 -15.36 -20.14 5.06
CA ASN A 184 -15.22 -20.42 3.65
C ASN A 184 -15.84 -21.82 3.38
N SER A 185 -16.72 -21.90 2.38
CA SER A 185 -17.32 -23.17 1.95
C SER A 185 -16.66 -23.65 0.68
N ARG A 186 -16.20 -24.90 0.66
CA ARG A 186 -15.67 -25.53 -0.56
C ARG A 186 -16.77 -25.82 -1.57
N ASP A 187 -17.91 -26.32 -1.08
CA ASP A 187 -19.00 -26.88 -1.91
C ASP A 187 -20.26 -26.03 -1.81
N ALA A 188 -21.12 -26.12 -2.81
CA ALA A 188 -22.50 -25.64 -2.77
C ALA A 188 -23.46 -26.72 -2.23
N GLY A 189 -24.67 -26.28 -1.80
CA GLY A 189 -25.73 -27.15 -1.29
C GLY A 189 -25.91 -27.03 0.23
N GLN A 190 -26.70 -27.95 0.79
CA GLN A 190 -26.93 -28.02 2.23
C GLN A 190 -25.79 -28.78 2.91
N ARG A 191 -25.21 -28.17 3.94
CA ARG A 191 -24.11 -28.75 4.74
C ARG A 191 -24.33 -28.45 6.22
N SER A 192 -24.12 -29.47 7.06
CA SER A 192 -24.14 -29.29 8.50
C SER A 192 -22.72 -29.14 9.03
N ALA A 193 -22.48 -28.16 9.90
CA ALA A 193 -21.25 -28.04 10.64
C ALA A 193 -21.51 -27.91 12.14
N LYS A 194 -20.69 -28.60 12.91
CA LYS A 194 -20.63 -28.47 14.36
C LYS A 194 -19.59 -27.41 14.70
N ILE A 195 -20.01 -26.32 15.33
CA ILE A 195 -19.15 -25.20 15.68
C ILE A 195 -19.06 -25.09 17.20
N GLY A 196 -17.89 -25.23 17.74
CA GLY A 196 -17.59 -25.14 19.17
C GLY A 196 -16.67 -23.97 19.49
N PHE A 197 -16.74 -23.54 20.76
CA PHE A 197 -15.86 -22.49 21.29
C PHE A 197 -15.30 -22.89 22.64
N ASN A 198 -14.10 -22.40 22.93
CA ASN A 198 -13.49 -22.52 24.25
C ASN A 198 -12.58 -21.32 24.56
N VAL A 199 -12.25 -21.17 25.84
CA VAL A 199 -11.34 -20.14 26.37
C VAL A 199 -10.14 -20.76 27.10
N GLY A 200 -9.78 -21.99 26.73
CA GLY A 200 -8.68 -22.74 27.35
C GLY A 200 -9.04 -23.42 28.67
N GLN A 201 -10.34 -23.52 29.01
CA GLN A 201 -10.82 -24.27 30.20
C GLN A 201 -10.70 -25.77 29.97
N GLY A 202 -10.73 -26.53 31.10
CA GLY A 202 -10.74 -27.99 31.07
C GLY A 202 -12.10 -28.60 30.64
N SER A 203 -12.47 -29.74 31.21
CA SER A 203 -13.71 -30.45 30.89
C SER A 203 -14.97 -29.63 31.12
N GLN A 204 -15.98 -29.81 30.29
CA GLN A 204 -17.32 -29.20 30.44
C GLN A 204 -18.23 -30.07 31.33
N ASP A 205 -19.15 -29.44 32.05
CA ASP A 205 -20.16 -30.15 32.81
C ASP A 205 -21.37 -30.51 31.94
N ILE A 206 -22.19 -31.46 32.45
CA ILE A 206 -23.47 -31.79 31.88
C ILE A 206 -24.37 -30.55 31.87
N GLY A 207 -24.85 -30.15 30.68
CA GLY A 207 -25.69 -28.96 30.49
C GLY A 207 -24.98 -27.77 29.89
N PHE A 208 -23.63 -27.70 29.99
CA PHE A 208 -22.84 -26.73 29.25
C PHE A 208 -22.30 -27.36 27.97
N ARG A 209 -23.00 -27.13 26.84
CA ARG A 209 -22.52 -27.55 25.53
C ARG A 209 -21.74 -26.40 24.90
N ASN A 210 -20.46 -26.61 24.74
CA ASN A 210 -19.58 -25.64 24.10
C ASN A 210 -19.62 -25.70 22.56
N ASP A 211 -20.58 -26.39 22.00
CA ASP A 211 -20.77 -26.51 20.55
C ASP A 211 -22.28 -26.52 20.16
N VAL A 212 -22.52 -26.11 18.90
CA VAL A 212 -23.84 -26.16 18.27
C VAL A 212 -23.72 -26.69 16.85
N SER A 213 -24.71 -27.48 16.43
CA SER A 213 -24.81 -27.95 15.04
C SER A 213 -25.68 -27.00 14.24
N ILE A 214 -25.16 -26.43 13.17
CA ILE A 214 -25.83 -25.47 12.30
C ILE A 214 -25.94 -26.06 10.90
N LEU A 215 -27.14 -26.00 10.32
CA LEU A 215 -27.40 -26.39 8.93
C LEU A 215 -27.21 -25.14 8.05
N PHE A 216 -26.18 -25.16 7.23
CA PHE A 216 -25.88 -24.11 6.28
C PHE A 216 -26.49 -24.40 4.91
N THR A 217 -26.87 -23.35 4.19
CA THR A 217 -27.20 -23.36 2.78
C THR A 217 -26.13 -22.61 2.01
N ALA A 218 -25.21 -23.32 1.34
CA ALA A 218 -24.22 -22.72 0.46
C ALA A 218 -24.81 -22.59 -0.95
N VAL A 219 -25.10 -21.35 -1.37
CA VAL A 219 -25.65 -21.07 -2.70
C VAL A 219 -24.58 -21.33 -3.78
N PRO A 220 -24.95 -21.90 -4.93
CA PRO A 220 -24.00 -22.12 -6.02
C PRO A 220 -23.51 -20.78 -6.59
N ALA A 221 -22.25 -20.76 -6.99
CA ALA A 221 -21.66 -19.70 -7.80
C ALA A 221 -21.57 -20.18 -9.26
N HIS A 222 -21.69 -19.24 -10.21
CA HIS A 222 -21.59 -19.44 -11.63
C HIS A 222 -20.28 -18.84 -12.15
N ALA A 223 -19.55 -19.58 -12.96
CA ALA A 223 -18.34 -19.11 -13.61
C ALA A 223 -18.70 -18.11 -14.73
N ILE A 224 -18.32 -16.86 -14.56
CA ILE A 224 -18.55 -15.77 -15.50
C ILE A 224 -17.26 -15.48 -16.23
N THR A 225 -17.23 -15.58 -17.56
CA THR A 225 -16.07 -15.21 -18.38
C THR A 225 -15.99 -13.70 -18.50
N LEU A 226 -14.80 -13.15 -18.20
CA LEU A 226 -14.54 -11.71 -18.30
C LEU A 226 -13.87 -11.41 -19.64
N ARG A 227 -14.53 -10.60 -20.48
CA ARG A 227 -13.96 -10.09 -21.73
C ARG A 227 -13.42 -8.71 -21.50
N ILE A 228 -12.09 -8.58 -21.47
CA ILE A 228 -11.40 -7.33 -21.14
C ILE A 228 -10.61 -6.87 -22.35
N LYS A 229 -10.94 -5.68 -22.86
CA LYS A 229 -10.33 -5.09 -24.04
C LYS A 229 -9.68 -3.74 -23.70
N ASP A 230 -8.50 -3.48 -24.28
CA ASP A 230 -7.88 -2.16 -24.25
C ASP A 230 -8.60 -1.19 -25.21
N GLU A 231 -8.16 0.06 -25.25
CA GLU A 231 -8.72 1.12 -26.12
C GLU A 231 -8.63 0.79 -27.61
N SER A 232 -7.78 -0.16 -28.01
CA SER A 232 -7.65 -0.65 -29.39
C SER A 232 -8.47 -1.90 -29.67
N GLY A 233 -9.19 -2.44 -28.69
CA GLY A 233 -9.98 -3.67 -28.78
C GLY A 233 -9.18 -4.97 -28.60
N LYS A 234 -7.90 -4.89 -28.21
CA LYS A 234 -7.06 -6.06 -27.94
C LYS A 234 -7.30 -6.61 -26.55
N PRO A 235 -7.04 -7.91 -26.33
CA PRO A 235 -7.05 -8.50 -24.99
C PRO A 235 -6.15 -7.74 -24.02
N ALA A 236 -6.68 -7.46 -22.82
CA ALA A 236 -5.99 -6.69 -21.80
C ALA A 236 -6.22 -7.27 -20.40
N MET A 237 -5.44 -6.79 -19.42
CA MET A 237 -5.67 -7.00 -18.00
C MET A 237 -6.31 -5.77 -17.39
N ALA A 238 -7.25 -5.98 -16.47
CA ALA A 238 -7.87 -4.91 -15.71
C ALA A 238 -7.85 -5.18 -14.20
N SER A 239 -7.82 -4.10 -13.45
CA SER A 239 -8.19 -4.03 -12.05
C SER A 239 -9.71 -4.00 -11.94
N LEU A 240 -10.31 -4.89 -11.16
CA LEU A 240 -11.75 -5.05 -10.98
C LEU A 240 -12.12 -5.05 -9.51
N THR A 241 -13.01 -4.17 -9.09
CA THR A 241 -13.62 -4.17 -7.76
C THR A 241 -15.09 -4.55 -7.91
N ILE A 242 -15.44 -5.77 -7.53
CA ILE A 242 -16.77 -6.36 -7.75
C ILE A 242 -17.55 -6.34 -6.45
N ARG A 243 -18.72 -5.70 -6.44
CA ARG A 243 -19.59 -5.57 -5.26
C ARG A 243 -21.02 -5.96 -5.59
N ASP A 244 -21.68 -6.59 -4.62
CA ASP A 244 -23.13 -6.80 -4.70
C ASP A 244 -23.92 -5.62 -4.12
N ARG A 245 -25.25 -5.71 -4.10
CA ARG A 245 -26.15 -4.66 -3.56
C ARG A 245 -25.99 -4.39 -2.05
N LEU A 246 -25.37 -5.32 -1.32
CA LEU A 246 -25.03 -5.15 0.09
C LEU A 246 -23.59 -4.63 0.28
N ASN A 247 -22.96 -4.18 -0.79
CA ASN A 247 -21.58 -3.69 -0.84
C ASN A 247 -20.53 -4.75 -0.46
N ARG A 248 -20.87 -6.05 -0.58
CA ARG A 248 -19.95 -7.16 -0.30
C ARG A 248 -19.02 -7.38 -1.49
N LEU A 249 -17.71 -7.52 -1.23
CA LEU A 249 -16.69 -7.78 -2.24
C LEU A 249 -16.66 -9.24 -2.71
N TYR A 250 -16.36 -9.43 -3.99
CA TYR A 250 -16.20 -10.74 -4.65
C TYR A 250 -14.89 -10.79 -5.45
N PRO A 251 -14.08 -11.87 -5.28
CA PRO A 251 -14.11 -12.80 -4.16
C PRO A 251 -13.95 -12.10 -2.84
N ASN A 252 -14.51 -12.65 -1.76
CA ASN A 252 -14.38 -12.00 -0.45
C ASN A 252 -12.91 -11.99 0.00
N PRO A 253 -12.35 -10.84 0.44
CA PRO A 253 -10.93 -10.71 0.81
C PRO A 253 -10.51 -11.60 1.98
N ALA A 254 -11.41 -11.91 2.92
CA ALA A 254 -11.07 -12.61 4.16
C ALA A 254 -10.29 -13.90 3.94
N LYS A 255 -10.62 -14.66 2.89
CA LYS A 255 -9.96 -15.93 2.54
C LYS A 255 -9.77 -16.05 1.02
N ARG A 256 -9.22 -14.99 0.39
CA ARG A 256 -8.92 -15.03 -1.05
C ARG A 256 -7.87 -16.06 -1.38
N LEU A 257 -8.08 -16.72 -2.51
CA LEU A 257 -7.14 -17.66 -3.08
C LEU A 257 -6.26 -16.97 -4.12
N ALA A 258 -5.04 -17.49 -4.34
CA ALA A 258 -4.19 -17.03 -5.43
C ALA A 258 -4.95 -17.08 -6.77
N PRO A 259 -4.76 -16.10 -7.68
CA PRO A 259 -3.75 -15.05 -7.65
C PRO A 259 -4.15 -13.78 -6.89
N ASP A 260 -5.26 -13.75 -6.18
CA ASP A 260 -5.83 -12.56 -5.57
C ASP A 260 -5.25 -12.33 -4.17
N LEU A 261 -4.80 -11.11 -3.89
CA LEU A 261 -4.29 -10.73 -2.58
C LEU A 261 -5.47 -10.41 -1.64
N PHE A 262 -5.40 -10.92 -0.41
CA PHE A 262 -6.50 -10.78 0.56
C PHE A 262 -6.60 -9.38 1.19
N PHE A 263 -5.54 -8.60 1.14
CA PHE A 263 -5.51 -7.25 1.71
C PHE A 263 -5.92 -6.14 0.73
N GLN A 264 -6.30 -6.51 -0.51
CA GLN A 264 -6.75 -5.57 -1.54
C GLN A 264 -8.26 -5.70 -1.77
N PRO A 265 -9.01 -4.61 -2.05
CA PRO A 265 -10.40 -4.70 -2.47
C PRO A 265 -10.55 -5.24 -3.90
N GLN A 266 -9.66 -4.86 -4.82
CA GLN A 266 -9.67 -5.27 -6.22
C GLN A 266 -9.06 -6.66 -6.45
N ILE A 267 -9.31 -7.18 -7.65
CA ILE A 267 -8.65 -8.34 -8.26
C ILE A 267 -8.14 -7.94 -9.64
N TYR A 268 -7.20 -8.70 -10.17
CA TYR A 268 -6.67 -8.50 -11.52
C TYR A 268 -7.01 -9.69 -12.40
N ARG A 269 -7.65 -9.42 -13.55
CA ARG A 269 -8.04 -10.45 -14.51
C ARG A 269 -7.61 -10.07 -15.93
N PHE A 270 -7.14 -11.07 -16.66
CA PHE A 270 -6.87 -10.97 -18.09
C PHE A 270 -8.10 -11.37 -18.91
N ASP A 271 -8.17 -10.91 -20.15
CA ASP A 271 -9.24 -11.27 -21.10
C ASP A 271 -9.42 -12.79 -21.18
N GLY A 272 -10.64 -13.26 -21.01
CA GLY A 272 -11.01 -14.69 -21.06
C GLY A 272 -10.90 -15.43 -19.73
N GLU A 273 -10.37 -14.83 -18.67
CA GLU A 273 -10.40 -15.42 -17.33
C GLU A 273 -11.80 -15.36 -16.73
N THR A 274 -12.06 -16.22 -15.74
CA THR A 274 -13.37 -16.34 -15.10
C THR A 274 -13.37 -15.82 -13.68
N ILE A 275 -14.58 -15.53 -13.19
CA ILE A 275 -14.89 -15.31 -11.79
C ILE A 275 -16.15 -16.05 -11.41
N ASP A 276 -16.16 -16.65 -10.22
CA ASP A 276 -17.33 -17.33 -9.67
C ASP A 276 -18.19 -16.37 -8.86
N LEU A 277 -19.43 -16.15 -9.31
CA LEU A 277 -20.40 -15.27 -8.66
C LEU A 277 -21.72 -16.00 -8.40
N PRO A 278 -22.28 -15.93 -7.18
CA PRO A 278 -23.64 -16.40 -6.94
C PRO A 278 -24.67 -15.57 -7.70
N ALA A 279 -25.87 -16.10 -7.89
CA ALA A 279 -26.97 -15.34 -8.48
C ALA A 279 -27.21 -14.05 -7.69
N GLY A 280 -27.29 -12.93 -8.39
CA GLY A 280 -27.41 -11.60 -7.77
C GLY A 280 -27.17 -10.44 -8.73
N TYR A 281 -27.10 -9.24 -8.17
CA TYR A 281 -26.80 -8.00 -8.91
C TYR A 281 -25.45 -7.47 -8.45
N TYR A 282 -24.64 -7.10 -9.41
CA TYR A 282 -23.25 -6.66 -9.18
C TYR A 282 -22.96 -5.32 -9.82
N THR A 283 -22.18 -4.53 -9.13
CA THR A 283 -21.52 -3.33 -9.66
C THR A 283 -20.01 -3.62 -9.70
N VAL A 284 -19.41 -3.39 -10.84
CA VAL A 284 -17.96 -3.56 -11.05
C VAL A 284 -17.33 -2.22 -11.39
N GLU A 285 -16.47 -1.74 -10.53
CA GLU A 285 -15.53 -0.67 -10.86
C GLU A 285 -14.28 -1.28 -11.50
N TYR A 286 -13.84 -0.69 -12.64
CA TYR A 286 -12.70 -1.25 -13.37
C TYR A 286 -11.87 -0.17 -14.06
N ASN A 287 -10.56 -0.42 -14.17
CA ASN A 287 -9.59 0.39 -14.91
C ASN A 287 -8.32 -0.40 -15.24
N GLY A 288 -7.34 0.23 -15.91
CA GLY A 288 -6.02 -0.30 -16.23
C GLY A 288 -4.88 0.47 -15.57
N GLY A 289 -5.13 1.07 -14.39
CA GLY A 289 -4.19 1.94 -13.68
C GLY A 289 -4.50 3.43 -13.86
N PRO A 290 -3.67 4.34 -13.32
CA PRO A 290 -3.99 5.78 -13.21
C PRO A 290 -4.04 6.52 -14.56
N GLU A 291 -3.48 5.96 -15.63
CA GLU A 291 -3.55 6.52 -16.99
C GLU A 291 -4.88 6.21 -17.70
N TYR A 292 -5.78 5.47 -17.03
CA TYR A 292 -7.09 5.08 -17.55
C TYR A 292 -8.21 5.76 -16.77
N HIS A 293 -9.34 5.97 -17.46
CA HIS A 293 -10.59 6.33 -16.80
C HIS A 293 -11.06 5.16 -15.93
N SER A 294 -11.55 5.46 -14.74
CA SER A 294 -12.26 4.47 -13.93
C SER A 294 -13.71 4.44 -14.40
N HIS A 295 -14.18 3.25 -14.74
CA HIS A 295 -15.55 3.00 -15.18
C HIS A 295 -16.29 2.13 -14.17
N SER A 296 -17.61 2.25 -14.17
CA SER A 296 -18.51 1.39 -13.41
C SER A 296 -19.48 0.70 -14.34
N ARG A 297 -19.72 -0.59 -14.12
CA ARG A 297 -20.69 -1.38 -14.88
C ARG A 297 -21.54 -2.24 -13.95
N GLU A 298 -22.84 -2.22 -14.18
CA GLU A 298 -23.79 -3.08 -13.49
C GLU A 298 -24.21 -4.27 -14.37
N PHE A 299 -24.37 -5.43 -13.74
CA PHE A 299 -24.96 -6.61 -14.39
C PHE A 299 -25.62 -7.53 -13.36
N ALA A 300 -26.48 -8.43 -13.84
CA ALA A 300 -27.16 -9.42 -13.01
C ALA A 300 -26.68 -10.82 -13.40
N VAL A 301 -26.40 -11.67 -12.41
CA VAL A 301 -26.18 -13.10 -12.57
C VAL A 301 -27.47 -13.81 -12.19
N GLY A 302 -28.12 -14.47 -13.14
CA GLY A 302 -29.31 -15.29 -12.92
C GLY A 302 -28.94 -16.74 -12.59
N ALA A 303 -29.97 -17.59 -12.39
CA ALA A 303 -29.78 -19.02 -12.16
C ALA A 303 -29.12 -19.75 -13.35
N SER A 304 -29.15 -19.13 -14.55
CA SER A 304 -28.56 -19.64 -15.79
C SER A 304 -27.47 -18.74 -16.40
N GLY A 305 -26.92 -17.82 -15.62
CA GLY A 305 -25.84 -16.93 -16.08
C GLY A 305 -26.26 -15.54 -16.56
N PRO A 306 -25.37 -14.63 -16.87
CA PRO A 306 -24.65 -14.57 -18.15
C PRO A 306 -23.37 -15.40 -18.10
N ASP A 307 -23.03 -16.05 -19.21
CA ASP A 307 -21.78 -16.81 -19.30
C ASP A 307 -20.58 -15.89 -19.50
N GLU A 308 -20.82 -14.63 -19.87
CA GLU A 308 -19.79 -13.67 -20.27
C GLU A 308 -20.18 -12.20 -19.97
N VAL A 309 -19.23 -11.40 -19.52
CA VAL A 309 -19.38 -9.93 -19.33
C VAL A 309 -18.18 -9.22 -19.94
N THR A 310 -18.42 -8.18 -20.77
CA THR A 310 -17.36 -7.43 -21.46
C THR A 310 -17.04 -6.13 -20.71
N PHE A 311 -15.75 -5.81 -20.60
CA PHE A 311 -15.21 -4.57 -20.04
C PHE A 311 -14.28 -3.91 -21.08
N GLN A 312 -14.58 -2.66 -21.43
CA GLN A 312 -13.78 -1.85 -22.36
C GLN A 312 -12.98 -0.83 -21.55
N LEU A 313 -11.65 -0.94 -21.57
CA LEU A 313 -10.77 0.06 -20.97
C LEU A 313 -10.69 1.30 -21.86
N GLU A 314 -10.60 2.47 -21.24
CA GLU A 314 -10.44 3.75 -21.92
C GLU A 314 -9.26 4.51 -21.29
N ARG A 315 -8.22 4.72 -22.09
CA ARG A 315 -7.03 5.43 -21.66
C ARG A 315 -7.19 6.93 -21.93
N TRP A 316 -6.98 7.78 -20.90
CA TRP A 316 -7.03 9.23 -21.07
C TRP A 316 -5.68 9.80 -21.52
N ILE A 317 -4.56 9.16 -21.19
CA ILE A 317 -3.22 9.49 -21.69
C ILE A 317 -2.39 8.22 -21.88
N ASP A 318 -1.51 8.27 -22.89
CA ASP A 318 -0.49 7.24 -23.12
C ASP A 318 0.88 7.93 -23.20
N PRO A 319 1.61 8.06 -22.08
CA PRO A 319 2.93 8.68 -22.05
C PRO A 319 3.95 7.97 -22.95
N SER A 320 3.78 6.67 -23.21
CA SER A 320 4.69 5.90 -24.05
C SER A 320 4.72 6.40 -25.51
N LYS A 321 3.63 7.02 -26.00
CA LYS A 321 3.60 7.67 -27.31
C LYS A 321 4.51 8.91 -27.41
N PHE A 322 4.92 9.43 -26.27
CA PHE A 322 5.89 10.51 -26.15
C PHE A 322 7.28 10.01 -25.73
N GLY A 323 7.48 8.68 -25.68
CA GLY A 323 8.71 8.04 -25.24
C GLY A 323 8.88 7.95 -23.72
N TRP A 324 7.84 8.27 -22.92
CA TRP A 324 7.85 8.23 -21.48
C TRP A 324 7.26 6.93 -20.95
N TYR A 325 8.02 6.17 -20.18
CA TYR A 325 7.62 4.86 -19.66
C TYR A 325 7.58 4.89 -18.14
N SER A 326 6.43 4.50 -17.59
CA SER A 326 6.21 4.42 -16.15
C SER A 326 6.96 3.26 -15.51
N GLY A 327 7.44 3.44 -14.30
CA GLY A 327 8.00 2.36 -13.51
C GLY A 327 7.86 2.62 -12.02
N ASP A 328 7.69 1.54 -11.27
CA ASP A 328 7.80 1.50 -9.82
C ASP A 328 9.03 0.66 -9.49
N HIS A 329 10.02 1.31 -8.92
CA HIS A 329 11.30 0.65 -8.65
C HIS A 329 11.35 0.01 -7.26
N HIS A 330 10.23 0.03 -6.51
CA HIS A 330 10.19 -0.47 -5.15
C HIS A 330 8.84 -1.15 -4.87
N VAL A 331 8.77 -2.43 -5.20
CA VAL A 331 7.64 -3.29 -4.86
C VAL A 331 8.14 -4.60 -4.26
N HIS A 332 7.37 -5.20 -3.34
CA HIS A 332 7.71 -6.44 -2.68
C HIS A 332 6.69 -7.53 -3.00
N ALA A 333 7.17 -8.70 -3.40
CA ALA A 333 6.36 -9.90 -3.52
C ALA A 333 6.28 -10.69 -2.19
N ALA A 334 7.04 -10.28 -1.18
CA ALA A 334 7.13 -10.94 0.12
C ALA A 334 7.64 -9.96 1.20
N GLY A 335 7.89 -10.46 2.40
CA GLY A 335 8.56 -9.74 3.49
C GLY A 335 7.62 -8.98 4.41
N CYS A 336 6.66 -8.26 3.88
CA CYS A 336 5.71 -7.48 4.66
C CYS A 336 4.72 -8.35 5.45
N SER A 337 4.28 -7.83 6.60
CA SER A 337 3.27 -8.48 7.46
C SER A 337 1.90 -8.66 6.79
N HIS A 338 1.68 -8.06 5.62
CA HIS A 338 0.50 -8.27 4.79
C HIS A 338 0.42 -9.69 4.25
N TYR A 339 1.55 -10.34 3.95
CA TYR A 339 1.57 -11.72 3.45
C TYR A 339 1.33 -12.74 4.57
N MET A 340 0.61 -13.83 4.25
CA MET A 340 0.35 -14.93 5.21
C MET A 340 1.64 -15.61 5.66
N ASN A 341 2.56 -15.81 4.71
CA ASN A 341 3.93 -16.25 4.97
C ASN A 341 4.89 -15.15 4.48
N PRO A 342 5.26 -14.18 5.30
CA PRO A 342 6.13 -13.09 4.89
C PRO A 342 7.47 -13.54 4.33
N ALA A 343 8.03 -14.66 4.81
CA ALA A 343 9.32 -15.17 4.32
C ALA A 343 9.27 -15.68 2.88
N GLU A 344 8.10 -16.11 2.39
CA GLU A 344 7.95 -16.66 1.04
C GLU A 344 7.16 -15.73 0.12
N GLY A 345 6.06 -15.14 0.61
CA GLY A 345 5.20 -14.23 -0.14
C GLY A 345 4.46 -14.88 -1.30
N VAL A 346 4.44 -14.22 -2.46
CA VAL A 346 3.78 -14.69 -3.69
C VAL A 346 4.79 -15.00 -4.79
N GLU A 347 4.39 -15.86 -5.72
CA GLU A 347 5.21 -16.24 -6.87
C GLU A 347 5.22 -15.12 -7.95
N PRO A 348 6.22 -15.10 -8.84
CA PRO A 348 6.31 -14.13 -9.92
C PRO A 348 5.05 -14.04 -10.80
N LYS A 349 4.37 -15.18 -11.05
CA LYS A 349 3.11 -15.23 -11.84
C LYS A 349 1.96 -14.44 -11.20
N ASP A 350 1.96 -14.31 -9.87
CA ASP A 350 0.94 -13.55 -9.14
C ASP A 350 1.35 -12.06 -9.04
N MET A 351 2.66 -11.80 -8.83
CA MET A 351 3.18 -10.43 -8.76
C MET A 351 3.09 -9.68 -10.10
N VAL A 352 3.36 -10.35 -11.23
CA VAL A 352 3.26 -9.73 -12.55
C VAL A 352 1.86 -9.21 -12.86
N ARG A 353 0.80 -9.81 -12.28
CA ARG A 353 -0.58 -9.34 -12.44
C ARG A 353 -0.80 -7.95 -11.86
N GLN A 354 -0.16 -7.66 -10.74
CA GLN A 354 -0.21 -6.33 -10.11
C GLN A 354 0.41 -5.29 -11.06
N ILE A 355 1.57 -5.59 -11.63
CA ILE A 355 2.30 -4.70 -12.57
C ILE A 355 1.47 -4.46 -13.84
N LEU A 356 0.96 -5.54 -14.45
CA LEU A 356 0.18 -5.46 -15.69
C LEU A 356 -1.15 -4.73 -15.48
N GLY A 357 -1.86 -5.04 -14.38
CA GLY A 357 -3.18 -4.50 -14.08
C GLY A 357 -3.18 -3.03 -13.69
N GLU A 358 -2.06 -2.52 -13.18
CA GLU A 358 -1.86 -1.09 -12.87
C GLU A 358 -1.16 -0.32 -13.99
N GLY A 359 -1.00 -0.94 -15.17
CA GLY A 359 -0.49 -0.29 -16.36
C GLY A 359 0.99 0.10 -16.30
N LEU A 360 1.77 -0.42 -15.35
CA LEU A 360 3.19 -0.13 -15.25
C LEU A 360 3.97 -0.71 -16.45
N ASN A 361 4.94 0.07 -16.94
CA ASN A 361 5.89 -0.41 -17.94
C ASN A 361 7.07 -1.16 -17.29
N VAL A 362 7.46 -0.79 -16.07
CA VAL A 362 8.54 -1.41 -15.32
C VAL A 362 8.08 -1.63 -13.88
N GLY A 363 8.25 -2.84 -13.35
CA GLY A 363 8.11 -3.15 -11.94
C GLY A 363 9.38 -3.82 -11.44
N ALA A 364 10.11 -3.18 -10.53
CA ALA A 364 11.25 -3.79 -9.88
C ALA A 364 10.80 -4.42 -8.56
N VAL A 365 10.85 -5.74 -8.49
CA VAL A 365 10.47 -6.52 -7.32
C VAL A 365 11.70 -6.71 -6.46
N LEU A 366 11.70 -6.13 -5.26
CA LEU A 366 12.86 -6.13 -4.39
C LEU A 366 12.79 -7.25 -3.37
N THR A 367 13.84 -8.05 -3.29
CA THR A 367 14.07 -8.93 -2.14
C THR A 367 14.61 -8.10 -0.99
N TRP A 368 14.31 -8.48 0.26
CA TRP A 368 14.81 -7.80 1.45
C TRP A 368 14.90 -8.75 2.67
N GLY A 369 15.41 -8.32 3.79
CA GLY A 369 15.78 -9.14 4.92
C GLY A 369 14.83 -10.30 5.27
N PRO A 370 13.51 -10.07 5.48
CA PRO A 370 12.58 -11.13 5.87
C PRO A 370 12.38 -12.23 4.83
N ASP A 371 12.54 -11.92 3.54
CA ASP A 371 12.30 -12.86 2.43
C ASP A 371 13.54 -13.19 1.60
N TYR A 372 14.67 -12.57 1.91
CA TYR A 372 15.89 -12.64 1.11
C TYR A 372 16.26 -14.07 0.70
N TYR A 373 16.25 -15.01 1.63
CA TYR A 373 16.69 -16.39 1.36
C TYR A 373 15.73 -17.19 0.48
N TYR A 374 14.44 -16.84 0.47
CA TYR A 374 13.45 -17.49 -0.37
C TYR A 374 13.29 -16.79 -1.73
N GLN A 375 13.00 -15.51 -1.73
CA GLN A 375 12.69 -14.74 -2.94
C GLN A 375 13.93 -14.59 -3.86
N LYS A 376 15.12 -14.67 -3.31
CA LYS A 376 16.38 -14.73 -4.06
C LYS A 376 16.40 -15.80 -5.17
N GLN A 377 15.63 -16.89 -5.06
CA GLN A 377 15.52 -17.89 -6.12
C GLN A 377 14.97 -17.34 -7.45
N PHE A 378 14.23 -16.24 -7.40
CA PHE A 378 13.66 -15.58 -8.58
C PHE A 378 14.59 -14.52 -9.18
N PHE A 379 15.64 -14.16 -8.49
CA PHE A 379 16.66 -13.26 -9.01
C PHE A 379 17.51 -13.94 -10.08
N SER A 380 17.52 -13.37 -11.27
CA SER A 380 18.28 -13.89 -12.42
C SER A 380 19.34 -12.92 -12.97
N GLY A 381 19.32 -11.65 -12.52
CA GLY A 381 20.09 -10.55 -13.09
C GLY A 381 19.61 -10.14 -14.49
N HIS A 382 18.40 -10.57 -14.88
CA HIS A 382 17.73 -10.28 -16.15
C HIS A 382 16.24 -10.04 -15.89
N ASP A 383 15.53 -9.52 -16.92
CA ASP A 383 14.08 -9.40 -16.86
C ASP A 383 13.44 -10.78 -16.65
N ASP A 384 12.42 -10.84 -15.79
CA ASP A 384 11.69 -12.09 -15.54
C ASP A 384 11.06 -12.63 -16.82
N ALA A 385 10.96 -13.95 -16.93
CA ALA A 385 10.43 -14.63 -18.11
C ALA A 385 8.94 -14.31 -18.39
N LEU A 386 8.21 -13.78 -17.42
CA LEU A 386 6.81 -13.32 -17.55
C LEU A 386 6.71 -11.90 -18.11
N SER A 387 7.83 -11.21 -18.30
CA SER A 387 7.85 -9.88 -18.92
C SER A 387 7.28 -9.93 -20.34
N GLN A 388 6.61 -8.84 -20.73
CA GLN A 388 6.00 -8.67 -22.05
C GLN A 388 6.59 -7.42 -22.73
N LEU A 389 6.31 -7.25 -24.01
CA LEU A 389 6.73 -6.05 -24.73
C LEU A 389 6.23 -4.78 -24.01
N ASN A 390 7.17 -3.92 -23.60
CA ASN A 390 6.92 -2.69 -22.84
C ASN A 390 6.23 -2.90 -21.48
N ARG A 391 6.35 -4.09 -20.90
CA ARG A 391 5.86 -4.47 -19.57
C ARG A 391 6.88 -5.39 -18.91
N LEU A 392 7.78 -4.82 -18.15
CA LEU A 392 8.92 -5.52 -17.61
C LEU A 392 8.75 -5.75 -16.10
N MET A 393 9.09 -6.95 -15.66
CA MET A 393 9.28 -7.29 -14.25
C MET A 393 10.73 -7.71 -14.05
N HIS A 394 11.38 -7.16 -13.03
CA HIS A 394 12.78 -7.44 -12.72
C HIS A 394 12.93 -7.65 -11.21
N TYR A 395 13.72 -8.64 -10.79
CA TYR A 395 14.02 -8.86 -9.38
C TYR A 395 15.34 -8.19 -9.01
N ASP A 396 15.29 -7.35 -7.99
CA ASP A 396 16.44 -6.61 -7.46
C ASP A 396 16.49 -6.68 -5.92
N LEU A 397 17.19 -5.78 -5.26
CA LEU A 397 17.45 -5.83 -3.83
C LEU A 397 17.15 -4.49 -3.13
N GLU A 398 16.41 -4.58 -2.02
CA GLU A 398 16.40 -3.55 -0.98
C GLU A 398 17.22 -4.02 0.23
N VAL A 399 18.13 -3.18 0.66
CA VAL A 399 18.93 -3.41 1.88
C VAL A 399 18.13 -2.88 3.08
N SER A 400 17.16 -3.68 3.50
CA SER A 400 16.26 -3.46 4.62
C SER A 400 16.18 -4.77 5.42
N GLY A 401 16.17 -4.71 6.75
CA GLY A 401 16.34 -5.91 7.59
C GLY A 401 17.77 -6.47 7.60
N PHE A 402 18.72 -5.71 7.10
CA PHE A 402 20.18 -5.95 7.10
C PHE A 402 20.84 -5.20 8.27
N PRO A 403 22.11 -5.47 8.60
CA PRO A 403 22.82 -4.73 9.65
C PRO A 403 22.86 -3.22 9.46
N SER A 404 22.90 -2.75 8.21
CA SER A 404 22.92 -1.32 7.86
C SER A 404 21.56 -0.63 7.94
N SER A 405 20.44 -1.36 8.10
CA SER A 405 19.08 -0.78 7.98
C SER A 405 18.78 0.40 8.91
N HIS A 406 19.55 0.57 9.99
CA HIS A 406 19.40 1.73 10.86
C HIS A 406 19.98 3.01 10.27
N ALA A 407 20.91 2.91 9.29
CA ALA A 407 21.56 4.05 8.64
C ALA A 407 20.64 4.66 7.57
N GLY A 408 19.93 3.80 6.84
CA GLY A 408 18.91 4.10 5.83
C GLY A 408 18.55 2.82 5.09
N HIS A 409 17.36 2.78 4.49
CA HIS A 409 17.04 1.72 3.55
C HIS A 409 17.50 2.13 2.17
N ILE A 410 18.19 1.23 1.48
CA ILE A 410 18.78 1.51 0.17
C ILE A 410 18.35 0.49 -0.88
N VAL A 411 18.13 0.99 -2.10
CA VAL A 411 17.69 0.21 -3.25
C VAL A 411 18.87 0.04 -4.22
N LEU A 412 19.10 -1.19 -4.65
CA LEU A 412 20.18 -1.57 -5.56
C LEU A 412 19.57 -2.22 -6.80
N LEU A 413 19.55 -1.48 -7.93
CA LEU A 413 18.88 -1.86 -9.18
C LEU A 413 19.86 -2.33 -10.25
N ASP A 414 19.45 -3.31 -11.06
CA ASP A 414 20.26 -3.97 -12.12
C ASP A 414 21.52 -4.65 -11.58
N LEU A 415 21.44 -5.20 -10.36
CA LEU A 415 22.49 -6.08 -9.84
C LEU A 415 22.60 -7.35 -10.69
N LYS A 416 23.81 -7.89 -10.81
CA LYS A 416 24.04 -9.21 -11.43
C LYS A 416 24.24 -10.30 -10.39
N GLU A 417 24.50 -9.93 -9.16
CA GLU A 417 24.67 -10.80 -7.99
C GLU A 417 24.10 -10.07 -6.76
N GLN A 418 23.35 -10.76 -5.92
CA GLN A 418 22.77 -10.20 -4.70
C GLN A 418 23.64 -10.37 -3.45
N ASP A 419 24.76 -11.09 -3.52
CA ASP A 419 25.60 -11.36 -2.36
C ASP A 419 26.73 -10.34 -2.23
N TYR A 420 26.83 -9.72 -1.04
CA TYR A 420 27.96 -8.84 -0.74
C TYR A 420 29.27 -9.65 -0.63
N PRO A 421 30.39 -9.19 -1.22
CA PRO A 421 31.63 -9.94 -1.28
C PRO A 421 32.17 -10.35 0.10
N GLY A 422 32.55 -11.63 0.20
CA GLY A 422 33.14 -12.17 1.42
C GLY A 422 32.18 -12.54 2.53
N THR A 423 30.87 -12.36 2.33
CA THR A 423 29.83 -12.75 3.28
C THR A 423 29.10 -14.02 2.81
N LYS A 424 28.46 -14.72 3.73
CA LYS A 424 27.61 -15.89 3.44
C LYS A 424 26.15 -15.65 3.81
N ARG A 425 25.89 -14.66 4.64
CA ARG A 425 24.58 -14.34 5.19
C ARG A 425 24.42 -12.82 5.21
N ILE A 426 23.18 -12.36 5.15
CA ILE A 426 22.89 -10.92 5.20
C ILE A 426 23.31 -10.30 6.54
N GLU A 427 23.33 -11.08 7.62
CA GLU A 427 23.75 -10.64 8.94
C GLU A 427 25.26 -10.33 9.03
N ASP A 428 26.03 -10.74 8.03
CA ASP A 428 27.48 -10.51 7.95
C ASP A 428 27.82 -9.25 7.09
N TRP A 429 26.82 -8.54 6.57
CA TRP A 429 27.01 -7.35 5.74
C TRP A 429 27.45 -6.13 6.59
N PRO A 430 28.00 -5.07 5.94
CA PRO A 430 28.33 -3.83 6.64
C PRO A 430 27.15 -3.25 7.41
N THR A 431 27.46 -2.55 8.51
CA THR A 431 26.45 -1.92 9.39
C THR A 431 26.14 -0.47 9.03
N TRP A 432 26.54 -0.01 7.84
CA TRP A 432 26.30 1.33 7.31
C TRP A 432 26.29 1.31 5.77
N ASP A 433 25.83 2.37 5.10
CA ASP A 433 25.40 2.29 3.71
C ASP A 433 26.53 2.46 2.68
N LEU A 434 27.49 3.36 2.92
CA LEU A 434 28.52 3.73 1.94
C LEU A 434 29.31 2.54 1.33
N PRO A 435 29.78 1.53 2.10
CA PRO A 435 30.49 0.41 1.50
C PRO A 435 29.60 -0.44 0.60
N ILE A 436 28.30 -0.52 0.91
CA ILE A 436 27.32 -1.25 0.11
C ILE A 436 27.09 -0.52 -1.21
N PHE A 437 26.88 0.80 -1.17
CA PHE A 437 26.78 1.62 -2.38
C PHE A 437 28.01 1.48 -3.28
N ARG A 438 29.21 1.58 -2.72
CA ARG A 438 30.47 1.41 -3.49
C ARG A 438 30.57 0.05 -4.15
N TRP A 439 30.20 -1.00 -3.45
CA TRP A 439 30.14 -2.34 -4.02
C TRP A 439 29.16 -2.41 -5.18
N ALA A 440 27.90 -2.02 -4.97
CA ALA A 440 26.86 -2.08 -5.98
C ALA A 440 27.21 -1.24 -7.22
N LYS A 441 27.75 -0.02 -7.03
CA LYS A 441 28.25 0.84 -8.11
C LYS A 441 29.39 0.19 -8.89
N SER A 442 30.31 -0.52 -8.22
CA SER A 442 31.40 -1.25 -8.88
C SER A 442 30.90 -2.38 -9.77
N ARG A 443 29.66 -2.85 -9.55
CA ARG A 443 28.96 -3.86 -10.35
C ARG A 443 28.08 -3.23 -11.43
N GLY A 444 28.01 -1.91 -11.53
CA GLY A 444 27.23 -1.18 -12.53
C GLY A 444 25.78 -0.88 -12.12
N ALA A 445 25.40 -1.20 -10.90
CA ALA A 445 24.05 -0.95 -10.39
C ALA A 445 23.70 0.56 -10.35
N VAL A 446 22.40 0.85 -10.44
CA VAL A 446 21.81 2.14 -10.14
C VAL A 446 21.29 2.08 -8.71
N VAL A 447 21.68 3.03 -7.87
CA VAL A 447 21.47 2.92 -6.44
C VAL A 447 20.89 4.19 -5.83
N GLY A 448 20.05 4.03 -4.80
CA GLY A 448 19.43 5.16 -4.12
C GLY A 448 18.82 4.80 -2.78
N PHE A 449 18.25 5.78 -2.11
CA PHE A 449 17.54 5.62 -0.84
C PHE A 449 16.06 5.38 -1.07
N ALA A 450 15.46 4.54 -0.22
CA ALA A 450 14.04 4.20 -0.19
C ALA A 450 13.30 5.05 0.87
N HIS A 451 11.97 5.19 0.70
CA HIS A 451 11.04 5.92 1.60
C HIS A 451 11.69 7.10 2.31
N SER A 452 12.26 7.98 1.49
CA SER A 452 13.26 8.98 1.90
C SER A 452 12.83 9.90 3.05
N GLY A 453 11.53 10.10 3.28
CA GLY A 453 11.02 10.97 4.35
C GLY A 453 11.11 10.40 5.77
N TRP A 454 11.30 9.09 5.94
CA TRP A 454 11.31 8.47 7.27
C TRP A 454 12.59 8.81 8.05
N GLY A 455 12.41 9.47 9.21
CA GLY A 455 13.49 10.03 10.03
C GLY A 455 13.84 11.46 9.67
N LEU A 456 13.21 12.02 8.62
CA LEU A 456 13.42 13.38 8.13
C LEU A 456 12.19 14.28 8.35
N GLN A 457 11.33 13.92 9.31
CA GLN A 457 10.11 14.66 9.64
C GLN A 457 10.43 16.09 10.11
N VAL A 458 9.71 17.05 9.54
CA VAL A 458 9.67 18.44 9.97
C VAL A 458 8.22 18.86 10.20
N THR A 459 7.99 19.81 11.09
CA THR A 459 6.64 20.27 11.45
C THR A 459 6.13 21.38 10.52
N GLY A 460 7.05 22.15 9.95
CA GLY A 460 6.75 23.24 9.02
C GLY A 460 6.28 22.74 7.65
N LYS A 461 5.56 23.61 6.92
CA LYS A 461 5.11 23.34 5.55
C LYS A 461 5.98 24.01 4.49
N ASP A 462 7.00 24.76 4.89
CA ASP A 462 7.92 25.41 3.98
C ASP A 462 8.86 24.40 3.32
N LEU A 463 9.19 24.66 2.07
CA LEU A 463 10.12 23.83 1.30
C LEU A 463 11.07 24.74 0.50
N PRO A 464 12.38 24.76 0.81
CA PRO A 464 13.05 24.00 1.88
C PRO A 464 12.73 24.53 3.28
N SER A 465 12.61 23.58 4.25
CA SER A 465 12.50 23.88 5.67
C SER A 465 13.88 23.86 6.33
N TYR A 466 14.17 24.84 7.18
CA TYR A 466 15.43 24.91 7.93
C TYR A 466 15.33 24.28 9.33
N GLU A 467 14.20 23.68 9.66
CA GLU A 467 14.05 22.82 10.84
C GLU A 467 14.98 21.61 10.72
N MET A 468 15.64 21.22 11.81
CA MET A 468 16.52 20.05 11.82
C MET A 468 15.71 18.80 12.17
N PRO A 469 15.57 17.84 11.25
CA PRO A 469 14.87 16.59 11.54
C PRO A 469 15.68 15.68 12.46
N GLY A 470 15.01 14.62 12.96
CA GLY A 470 15.59 13.69 13.93
C GLY A 470 16.75 12.85 13.39
N PHE A 471 16.76 12.50 12.11
CA PHE A 471 17.65 11.49 11.51
C PHE A 471 17.61 10.13 12.24
N ASP A 472 16.48 9.83 12.87
CA ASP A 472 16.25 8.67 13.74
C ASP A 472 15.49 7.54 13.05
N GLY A 473 15.15 7.71 11.77
CA GLY A 473 14.39 6.75 10.97
C GLY A 473 15.25 5.89 10.04
N ILE A 474 14.60 5.36 9.02
CA ILE A 474 15.11 4.38 8.07
C ILE A 474 15.08 4.87 6.61
N GLY A 475 14.73 6.12 6.37
CA GLY A 475 14.73 6.72 5.03
C GLY A 475 16.10 7.22 4.61
N ALA A 476 16.15 8.33 3.87
CA ALA A 476 17.40 8.90 3.33
C ALA A 476 18.27 9.59 4.40
N ASN A 477 18.50 8.92 5.53
CA ASN A 477 19.18 9.54 6.67
C ASN A 477 20.68 9.68 6.43
N GLU A 478 21.37 8.61 6.03
CA GLU A 478 22.82 8.66 5.75
C GLU A 478 23.15 9.33 4.39
N TYR A 479 22.12 9.64 3.56
CA TYR A 479 22.26 10.36 2.31
C TYR A 479 23.08 11.66 2.44
N ILE A 480 22.92 12.39 3.54
CA ILE A 480 23.65 13.64 3.79
C ILE A 480 25.18 13.44 3.83
N VAL A 481 25.62 12.24 4.14
CA VAL A 481 27.04 11.84 4.14
C VAL A 481 27.43 11.25 2.79
N ASP A 482 26.64 10.31 2.30
CA ASP A 482 26.99 9.52 1.12
C ASP A 482 27.05 10.36 -0.15
N VAL A 483 26.21 11.39 -0.28
CA VAL A 483 26.21 12.32 -1.41
C VAL A 483 27.51 13.12 -1.54
N THR A 484 28.31 13.25 -0.46
CA THR A 484 29.61 13.93 -0.47
C THR A 484 30.74 13.06 -1.06
N HIS A 485 30.48 11.78 -1.23
CA HIS A 485 31.41 10.83 -1.82
C HIS A 485 31.10 10.64 -3.32
N PRO A 486 32.12 10.67 -4.20
CA PRO A 486 31.88 10.49 -5.63
C PRO A 486 31.27 9.13 -5.96
N ASP A 487 30.40 9.10 -6.97
CA ASP A 487 29.81 7.88 -7.55
C ASP A 487 29.19 6.93 -6.52
N THR A 488 28.45 7.44 -5.55
CA THR A 488 27.81 6.63 -4.50
C THR A 488 26.29 6.59 -4.66
N VAL A 489 25.58 7.72 -4.68
CA VAL A 489 24.13 7.80 -4.70
C VAL A 489 23.65 8.39 -6.01
N ASP A 490 22.81 7.66 -6.77
CA ASP A 490 22.22 8.14 -8.01
C ASP A 490 20.89 8.90 -7.74
N PHE A 491 20.07 8.41 -6.80
CA PHE A 491 18.76 9.01 -6.49
C PHE A 491 18.37 8.90 -5.02
N ILE A 492 17.38 9.71 -4.63
CA ILE A 492 16.54 9.50 -3.45
C ILE A 492 15.11 9.27 -3.91
N SER A 493 14.33 8.52 -3.13
CA SER A 493 12.94 8.23 -3.47
C SER A 493 11.99 9.37 -3.13
N ALA A 494 10.81 9.33 -3.74
CA ALA A 494 9.70 10.22 -3.46
C ALA A 494 8.37 9.51 -3.78
N VAL A 495 7.26 10.13 -3.37
CA VAL A 495 5.84 9.78 -3.63
C VAL A 495 5.28 8.81 -2.60
N ASP A 496 6.07 8.06 -1.88
CA ASP A 496 5.60 7.11 -0.86
C ASP A 496 5.62 7.65 0.58
N THR A 497 6.25 8.81 0.81
CA THR A 497 6.25 9.54 2.08
C THR A 497 5.77 10.99 1.89
N PRO A 498 5.49 11.76 2.98
CA PRO A 498 5.07 13.16 2.84
C PRO A 498 6.10 14.00 2.07
N TYR A 499 5.65 14.68 1.01
CA TYR A 499 6.50 15.38 0.06
C TYR A 499 7.46 16.41 0.69
N ILE A 500 7.07 17.02 1.81
CA ILE A 500 7.94 17.98 2.52
C ILE A 500 9.14 17.24 3.11
N TRP A 501 8.93 16.09 3.73
CA TRP A 501 10.00 15.35 4.40
C TRP A 501 11.04 14.81 3.41
N GLU A 502 10.58 14.24 2.30
CA GLU A 502 11.48 13.63 1.30
C GLU A 502 12.17 14.67 0.40
N LEU A 503 11.48 15.75 0.02
CA LEU A 503 12.07 16.78 -0.84
C LEU A 503 12.99 17.74 -0.09
N ASN A 504 12.85 17.90 1.21
CA ASN A 504 13.60 18.91 1.99
C ASN A 504 15.10 18.68 1.93
N ILE A 505 15.58 17.49 2.28
CA ILE A 505 17.01 17.15 2.25
C ILE A 505 17.58 17.26 0.83
N TRP A 506 16.80 16.85 -0.17
CA TRP A 506 17.17 16.95 -1.57
C TRP A 506 17.36 18.40 -2.02
N TYR A 507 16.43 19.30 -1.66
CA TYR A 507 16.53 20.73 -1.99
C TYR A 507 17.75 21.38 -1.34
N HIS A 508 18.04 21.05 -0.08
CA HIS A 508 19.25 21.57 0.58
C HIS A 508 20.53 21.13 -0.13
N THR A 509 20.62 19.86 -0.52
CA THR A 509 21.80 19.35 -1.23
C THR A 509 21.93 19.91 -2.66
N LEU A 510 20.81 20.11 -3.38
CA LEU A 510 20.80 20.80 -4.66
C LEU A 510 21.28 22.27 -4.53
N ASN A 511 20.85 22.96 -3.48
CA ASN A 511 21.24 24.36 -3.22
C ASN A 511 22.75 24.54 -2.99
N VAL A 512 23.43 23.50 -2.55
CA VAL A 512 24.89 23.51 -2.36
C VAL A 512 25.66 22.85 -3.52
N GLY A 513 24.94 22.41 -4.56
CA GLY A 513 25.51 21.99 -5.84
C GLY A 513 25.66 20.51 -6.08
N PHE A 514 25.11 19.64 -5.20
CA PHE A 514 24.99 18.22 -5.49
C PHE A 514 23.91 17.97 -6.55
N ARG A 515 23.99 16.84 -7.27
CA ARG A 515 23.14 16.57 -8.44
C ARG A 515 22.44 15.22 -8.39
N THR A 516 22.12 14.75 -7.19
CA THR A 516 21.32 13.55 -7.00
C THR A 516 19.94 13.68 -7.64
N ARG A 517 19.41 12.59 -8.15
CA ARG A 517 18.09 12.55 -8.81
C ARG A 517 17.00 12.20 -7.82
N ILE A 518 15.75 12.34 -8.27
CA ILE A 518 14.57 11.90 -7.56
C ILE A 518 13.88 10.79 -8.36
N ALA A 519 13.40 9.75 -7.69
CA ALA A 519 12.70 8.62 -8.29
C ALA A 519 11.43 8.28 -7.52
N GLY A 520 10.31 8.04 -8.20
CA GLY A 520 9.01 7.71 -7.59
C GLY A 520 8.89 6.22 -7.31
N GLU A 521 8.36 5.88 -6.12
CA GLU A 521 8.16 4.51 -5.66
C GLU A 521 6.89 4.36 -4.83
N THR A 522 6.47 3.12 -4.56
CA THR A 522 5.27 2.82 -3.77
C THR A 522 5.58 2.11 -2.46
N ASP A 523 6.67 1.35 -2.39
CA ASP A 523 6.98 0.38 -1.31
C ASP A 523 5.78 -0.54 -1.03
N PHE A 524 5.22 -1.10 -2.13
CA PHE A 524 4.10 -2.03 -2.03
C PHE A 524 4.53 -3.37 -1.45
N PRO A 525 3.80 -3.96 -0.50
CA PRO A 525 2.63 -3.44 0.19
C PRO A 525 2.95 -2.82 1.56
N CYS A 526 4.21 -2.51 1.85
CA CYS A 526 4.66 -2.08 3.17
C CYS A 526 4.19 -0.67 3.51
N ILE A 527 4.34 0.29 2.60
CA ILE A 527 3.79 1.65 2.77
C ILE A 527 2.40 1.74 2.14
N TYR A 528 2.25 1.38 0.86
CA TYR A 528 0.94 1.37 0.21
C TYR A 528 0.54 -0.06 -0.17
N ASP A 529 -0.45 -0.60 0.52
CA ASP A 529 -0.98 -1.96 0.33
C ASP A 529 -2.08 -2.06 -0.75
N GLY A 530 -2.62 -0.93 -1.17
CA GLY A 530 -3.74 -0.92 -2.11
C GLY A 530 -3.35 -1.35 -3.53
N ARG A 531 -2.28 -0.77 -4.09
CA ARG A 531 -1.87 -0.96 -5.49
C ARG A 531 -0.38 -0.73 -5.66
N VAL A 532 0.25 -1.42 -6.61
CA VAL A 532 1.60 -1.07 -7.08
C VAL A 532 1.55 0.19 -7.93
N GLY A 533 2.62 0.95 -8.01
CA GLY A 533 2.74 2.12 -8.86
C GLY A 533 1.84 3.29 -8.47
N ILE A 534 1.42 3.40 -7.22
CA ILE A 534 0.80 4.62 -6.68
C ILE A 534 1.82 5.76 -6.75
N GLY A 535 3.08 5.47 -6.37
CA GLY A 535 4.23 6.30 -6.68
C GLY A 535 4.97 5.72 -7.88
N ARG A 536 5.24 6.53 -8.90
CA ARG A 536 5.95 6.06 -10.09
C ARG A 536 6.92 7.09 -10.67
N THR A 537 7.98 6.57 -11.27
CA THR A 537 8.91 7.33 -12.11
C THR A 537 8.49 7.18 -13.57
N TYR A 538 8.39 8.27 -14.28
CA TYR A 538 8.32 8.28 -15.75
C TYR A 538 9.69 8.62 -16.30
N ALA A 539 10.31 7.68 -17.01
CA ALA A 539 11.62 7.86 -17.64
C ALA A 539 11.49 7.87 -19.15
N LYS A 540 12.18 8.82 -19.80
CA LYS A 540 12.17 8.94 -21.28
C LYS A 540 13.22 8.01 -21.88
N VAL A 541 12.78 7.09 -22.72
CA VAL A 541 13.63 6.12 -23.40
C VAL A 541 13.59 6.36 -24.92
N ASP A 542 14.75 6.53 -25.53
CA ASP A 542 14.89 6.58 -26.97
C ASP A 542 15.07 5.14 -27.50
N GLY A 543 14.12 4.69 -28.34
CA GLY A 543 14.12 3.33 -28.91
C GLY A 543 13.37 2.30 -28.04
N PRO A 544 13.68 1.00 -28.16
CA PRO A 544 12.99 -0.05 -27.41
C PRO A 544 13.19 0.07 -25.89
N LEU A 545 12.11 -0.15 -25.14
CA LEU A 545 12.19 -0.23 -23.69
C LEU A 545 12.90 -1.49 -23.27
N THR A 546 13.93 -1.33 -22.45
CA THR A 546 14.61 -2.37 -21.66
C THR A 546 14.79 -1.87 -20.24
N TYR A 547 14.95 -2.75 -19.26
CA TYR A 547 15.20 -2.34 -17.87
C TYR A 547 16.42 -1.42 -17.77
N SER A 548 17.53 -1.81 -18.39
CA SER A 548 18.75 -1.00 -18.40
C SER A 548 18.58 0.37 -19.07
N SER A 549 17.78 0.48 -20.18
CA SER A 549 17.54 1.78 -20.81
C SER A 549 16.68 2.69 -19.94
N TRP A 550 15.71 2.14 -19.23
CA TRP A 550 14.88 2.87 -18.27
C TRP A 550 15.71 3.38 -17.09
N LEU A 551 16.56 2.52 -16.49
CA LEU A 551 17.47 2.89 -15.42
C LEU A 551 18.52 3.92 -15.84
N LYS A 552 19.02 3.84 -17.07
CA LYS A 552 19.94 4.86 -17.62
C LYS A 552 19.27 6.23 -17.65
N SER A 553 18.01 6.30 -18.01
CA SER A 553 17.26 7.55 -18.03
C SER A 553 16.98 8.06 -16.62
N LEU A 554 16.65 7.18 -15.67
CA LEU A 554 16.54 7.53 -14.25
C LEU A 554 17.86 8.12 -13.72
N LYS A 555 18.97 7.43 -13.91
CA LYS A 555 20.31 7.84 -13.49
C LYS A 555 20.73 9.18 -14.08
N SER A 556 20.41 9.45 -15.34
CA SER A 556 20.72 10.74 -15.98
C SER A 556 19.78 11.86 -15.51
N GLY A 557 18.64 11.54 -14.88
CA GLY A 557 17.58 12.47 -14.51
C GLY A 557 16.65 12.82 -15.65
N ARG A 558 16.64 12.04 -16.75
CA ARG A 558 15.67 12.17 -17.84
C ARG A 558 14.36 11.53 -17.43
N SER A 559 13.84 12.01 -16.29
CA SER A 559 12.69 11.45 -15.59
C SER A 559 11.97 12.48 -14.74
N TYR A 560 10.72 12.18 -14.40
CA TYR A 560 9.94 12.88 -13.39
C TYR A 560 9.19 11.86 -12.52
N VAL A 561 8.82 12.28 -11.30
CA VAL A 561 8.02 11.47 -10.38
C VAL A 561 6.56 11.93 -10.41
N SER A 562 5.63 11.00 -10.20
CA SER A 562 4.20 11.28 -10.23
C SER A 562 3.36 10.23 -9.49
N ASP A 563 2.14 10.63 -9.10
CA ASP A 563 1.06 9.74 -8.68
C ASP A 563 0.36 9.02 -9.87
N GLY A 564 0.88 9.23 -11.10
CA GLY A 564 0.32 8.68 -12.33
C GLY A 564 -0.87 9.45 -12.92
N LYS A 565 -1.37 10.48 -12.23
CA LYS A 565 -2.47 11.34 -12.70
C LYS A 565 -2.01 12.74 -13.15
N THR A 566 -0.73 13.03 -13.00
CA THR A 566 -0.10 14.28 -13.47
C THR A 566 1.18 13.97 -14.22
N HIS A 567 1.35 14.56 -15.40
CA HIS A 567 2.50 14.34 -16.26
C HIS A 567 3.22 15.65 -16.56
N LEU A 568 4.54 15.61 -16.44
CA LEU A 568 5.47 16.73 -16.66
C LEU A 568 6.54 16.31 -17.67
N MET A 569 6.13 16.19 -18.94
CA MET A 569 6.93 15.65 -20.03
C MET A 569 7.74 16.74 -20.76
N ASP A 570 8.84 16.35 -21.37
CA ASP A 570 9.67 17.17 -22.25
C ASP A 570 10.09 18.51 -21.62
N PHE A 571 10.44 18.50 -20.32
CA PHE A 571 10.94 19.65 -19.61
C PHE A 571 12.30 20.09 -20.17
N GLN A 572 12.39 21.38 -20.56
CA GLN A 572 13.57 22.00 -21.14
C GLN A 572 13.82 23.39 -20.56
N VAL A 573 15.09 23.78 -20.53
CA VAL A 573 15.53 25.14 -20.25
C VAL A 573 16.43 25.61 -21.38
N ASN A 574 16.09 26.69 -22.07
CA ASN A 574 16.76 27.17 -23.28
C ASN A 574 17.03 26.04 -24.33
N GLY A 575 16.05 25.12 -24.51
CA GLY A 575 16.17 24.00 -25.42
C GLY A 575 17.01 22.82 -24.92
N THR A 576 17.63 22.90 -23.73
CA THR A 576 18.31 21.77 -23.11
C THR A 576 17.29 20.91 -22.34
N GLU A 577 17.04 19.71 -22.81
CA GLU A 577 16.14 18.75 -22.16
C GLU A 577 16.80 18.19 -20.89
N VAL A 578 16.03 18.04 -19.82
CA VAL A 578 16.47 17.40 -18.57
C VAL A 578 17.03 16.00 -18.85
N GLY A 579 18.14 15.64 -18.21
CA GLY A 579 18.81 14.36 -18.40
C GLY A 579 19.67 14.25 -19.66
N THR A 580 19.71 15.29 -20.49
CA THR A 580 20.62 15.36 -21.66
C THR A 580 21.74 16.38 -21.38
N SER A 581 22.92 16.21 -21.97
CA SER A 581 24.06 17.15 -21.82
C SER A 581 24.37 17.50 -20.35
N GLY A 582 24.27 16.53 -19.43
CA GLY A 582 24.44 16.74 -17.99
C GLY A 582 23.35 17.59 -17.34
N SER A 583 22.22 17.82 -18.01
CA SER A 583 21.16 18.78 -17.62
C SER A 583 21.70 20.21 -17.42
N GLU A 584 22.72 20.64 -18.19
CA GLU A 584 23.37 21.94 -18.01
C GLU A 584 23.00 22.95 -19.08
N VAL A 585 22.66 24.16 -18.65
CA VAL A 585 22.58 25.37 -19.47
C VAL A 585 23.65 26.34 -18.99
N ARG A 586 24.45 26.87 -19.92
CA ARG A 586 25.54 27.83 -19.60
C ARG A 586 25.17 29.21 -20.06
N LEU A 587 25.21 30.16 -19.12
CA LEU A 587 25.00 31.59 -19.34
C LEU A 587 26.32 32.31 -19.10
N SER A 588 26.71 33.19 -20.02
CA SER A 588 27.94 34.02 -19.87
C SER A 588 27.80 35.04 -18.75
N ALA A 589 26.61 35.53 -18.48
CA ALA A 589 26.25 36.48 -17.46
C ALA A 589 24.81 36.24 -16.98
N PRO A 590 24.39 36.84 -15.84
CA PRO A 590 22.98 36.82 -15.43
C PRO A 590 22.06 37.22 -16.56
N GLY A 591 20.94 36.53 -16.71
CA GLY A 591 20.00 36.72 -17.83
C GLY A 591 18.68 36.01 -17.64
N SER A 592 17.83 36.01 -18.67
CA SER A 592 16.59 35.28 -18.69
C SER A 592 16.79 33.90 -19.38
N VAL A 593 16.06 32.88 -18.95
CA VAL A 593 15.97 31.60 -19.61
C VAL A 593 14.52 31.27 -19.88
N THR A 594 14.28 30.63 -21.04
CA THR A 594 12.96 30.12 -21.39
C THR A 594 12.80 28.69 -20.86
N VAL A 595 11.79 28.45 -20.05
CA VAL A 595 11.40 27.13 -19.54
C VAL A 595 10.20 26.65 -20.34
N THR A 596 10.28 25.46 -20.95
CA THR A 596 9.16 24.81 -21.65
C THR A 596 8.87 23.44 -21.08
N ILE A 597 7.61 23.05 -21.05
CA ILE A 597 7.17 21.75 -20.57
C ILE A 597 5.83 21.35 -21.17
N LYS A 598 5.67 20.07 -21.49
CA LYS A 598 4.36 19.48 -21.81
C LYS A 598 3.73 18.93 -20.55
N ALA A 599 2.66 19.55 -20.09
CA ALA A 599 1.96 19.17 -18.88
C ALA A 599 0.56 18.60 -19.17
N SER A 600 0.17 17.60 -18.42
CA SER A 600 -1.19 17.05 -18.41
C SER A 600 -1.56 16.59 -17.01
N ALA A 601 -2.81 16.75 -16.64
CA ALA A 601 -3.35 16.21 -15.39
C ALA A 601 -4.80 15.76 -15.60
N TYR A 602 -5.25 14.84 -14.74
CA TYR A 602 -6.64 14.39 -14.75
C TYR A 602 -7.26 14.44 -13.37
N LEU A 603 -8.31 15.23 -13.22
CA LEU A 603 -9.18 15.32 -12.05
C LEU A 603 -10.61 14.92 -12.42
N ALA A 604 -11.30 14.26 -11.51
CA ALA A 604 -12.74 14.03 -11.62
C ALA A 604 -13.51 15.38 -11.60
N GLN A 605 -14.74 15.38 -12.14
CA GLN A 605 -15.58 16.58 -12.12
C GLN A 605 -15.91 17.03 -10.69
N VAL A 606 -16.26 16.05 -9.84
CA VAL A 606 -16.61 16.28 -8.45
C VAL A 606 -15.36 16.16 -7.58
N PRO A 607 -15.06 17.14 -6.72
CA PRO A 607 -13.95 17.05 -5.78
C PRO A 607 -14.10 15.87 -4.80
N ASN A 608 -12.96 15.27 -4.45
CA ASN A 608 -12.90 14.23 -3.42
C ASN A 608 -12.51 14.85 -2.08
N GLU A 609 -13.52 15.27 -1.31
CA GLU A 609 -13.31 15.91 -0.01
C GLU A 609 -12.61 14.99 1.00
N ALA A 610 -12.79 13.67 0.90
CA ALA A 610 -12.13 12.71 1.78
C ALA A 610 -10.59 12.73 1.63
N ILE A 611 -10.07 13.04 0.41
CA ILE A 611 -8.62 13.20 0.17
C ILE A 611 -8.17 14.63 0.49
N ARG A 612 -8.92 15.65 0.05
CA ARG A 612 -8.55 17.06 0.20
C ARG A 612 -8.41 17.50 1.66
N SER A 613 -9.28 17.00 2.53
CA SER A 613 -9.34 17.38 3.94
C SER A 613 -8.27 16.72 4.80
N LEU A 614 -7.56 15.71 4.30
CA LEU A 614 -6.56 15.00 5.07
C LEU A 614 -5.32 15.88 5.32
N PRO A 615 -4.71 15.82 6.51
CA PRO A 615 -3.40 16.37 6.79
C PRO A 615 -2.35 15.88 5.78
N PHE A 616 -1.30 16.69 5.53
CA PHE A 616 -0.28 16.35 4.53
C PHE A 616 0.50 15.09 4.85
N ASP A 617 0.55 14.71 6.12
CA ASP A 617 1.22 13.53 6.68
C ASP A 617 0.29 12.30 6.82
N GLN A 618 -0.90 12.35 6.21
CA GLN A 618 -1.79 11.21 6.08
C GLN A 618 -1.92 10.76 4.62
N LYS A 619 -2.01 9.44 4.43
CA LYS A 619 -2.15 8.81 3.09
C LYS A 619 -3.49 9.15 2.42
N PRO A 620 -3.49 9.30 1.10
CA PRO A 620 -2.35 9.29 0.19
C PRO A 620 -1.50 10.56 0.34
N TYR A 621 -0.19 10.42 0.53
CA TYR A 621 0.71 11.58 0.70
C TYR A 621 0.81 12.43 -0.57
N TRP A 622 0.84 11.76 -1.72
CA TRP A 622 0.78 12.37 -3.04
C TRP A 622 -0.51 11.97 -3.75
N ASP A 623 -1.29 12.94 -4.18
CA ASP A 623 -2.50 12.73 -5.00
C ASP A 623 -2.88 14.05 -5.67
N VAL A 624 -3.27 13.97 -6.95
CA VAL A 624 -3.66 15.14 -7.75
C VAL A 624 -4.84 15.90 -7.15
N GLU A 625 -5.72 15.22 -6.40
CA GLU A 625 -6.84 15.87 -5.73
C GLU A 625 -6.39 16.87 -4.66
N ARG A 626 -5.25 16.65 -4.02
CA ARG A 626 -4.64 17.59 -3.07
C ARG A 626 -4.07 18.85 -3.74
N ALA A 627 -3.76 18.76 -5.04
CA ALA A 627 -3.30 19.89 -5.83
C ALA A 627 -4.44 20.70 -6.45
N ARG A 628 -5.68 20.25 -6.36
CA ARG A 628 -6.87 20.92 -6.91
C ARG A 628 -7.01 22.34 -6.35
N ILE A 629 -7.25 23.31 -7.22
CA ILE A 629 -7.46 24.71 -6.86
C ILE A 629 -8.95 24.96 -6.55
N GLY A 630 -9.29 25.11 -5.28
CA GLY A 630 -10.67 25.26 -4.86
C GLY A 630 -11.56 24.12 -5.37
N ASP A 631 -12.73 24.44 -5.90
CA ASP A 631 -13.64 23.44 -6.49
C ASP A 631 -13.50 23.34 -8.02
N THR A 632 -12.43 23.93 -8.59
CA THR A 632 -12.15 23.87 -10.02
C THR A 632 -11.50 22.57 -10.44
N ARG A 633 -11.43 22.30 -11.74
CA ARG A 633 -10.60 21.24 -12.31
C ARG A 633 -9.25 21.79 -12.74
N GLU A 634 -8.58 22.55 -11.89
CA GLU A 634 -7.27 23.15 -12.18
C GLU A 634 -6.26 22.75 -11.12
N VAL A 635 -5.00 22.62 -11.55
CA VAL A 635 -3.84 22.39 -10.67
C VAL A 635 -2.75 23.45 -10.98
N PRO A 636 -1.92 23.83 -9.97
CA PRO A 636 -0.86 24.81 -10.19
C PRO A 636 0.39 24.15 -10.75
N VAL A 637 0.84 24.55 -11.92
CA VAL A 637 2.16 24.18 -12.43
C VAL A 637 3.14 25.30 -12.04
N GLU A 638 4.14 24.96 -11.25
CA GLU A 638 5.12 25.89 -10.70
C GLU A 638 6.51 25.65 -11.29
N VAL A 639 7.18 26.73 -11.68
CA VAL A 639 8.64 26.71 -11.93
C VAL A 639 9.36 27.06 -10.64
N VAL A 640 10.28 26.20 -10.26
CA VAL A 640 11.07 26.30 -9.02
C VAL A 640 12.52 26.63 -9.36
N VAL A 641 13.08 27.65 -8.71
CA VAL A 641 14.50 27.98 -8.76
C VAL A 641 15.06 27.93 -7.35
N ASN A 642 16.07 27.12 -7.12
CA ASN A 642 16.72 26.96 -5.81
C ASN A 642 15.74 26.67 -4.66
N GLY A 643 14.66 25.94 -4.95
CA GLY A 643 13.61 25.57 -3.99
C GLY A 643 12.42 26.52 -3.91
N GLN A 644 12.52 27.72 -4.48
CA GLN A 644 11.46 28.73 -4.43
C GLN A 644 10.62 28.72 -5.71
N SER A 645 9.29 28.77 -5.56
CA SER A 645 8.36 28.96 -6.68
C SER A 645 8.51 30.40 -7.23
N VAL A 646 8.97 30.52 -8.46
CA VAL A 646 9.25 31.84 -9.09
C VAL A 646 8.26 32.19 -10.19
N ALA A 647 7.54 31.20 -10.73
CA ALA A 647 6.48 31.40 -11.71
C ALA A 647 5.45 30.30 -11.57
N ARG A 648 4.19 30.59 -11.93
CA ARG A 648 3.06 29.68 -11.82
C ARG A 648 2.07 29.91 -12.96
N GLN A 649 1.54 28.82 -13.52
CA GLN A 649 0.38 28.80 -14.41
C GLN A 649 -0.61 27.73 -13.97
N ASN A 650 -1.90 28.01 -14.07
CA ASN A 650 -2.91 26.99 -13.80
C ASN A 650 -3.10 26.09 -15.03
N LEU A 651 -3.14 24.78 -14.80
CA LEU A 651 -3.41 23.76 -15.80
C LEU A 651 -4.80 23.16 -15.56
N VAL A 652 -5.64 23.20 -16.61
CA VAL A 652 -6.92 22.48 -16.57
C VAL A 652 -6.63 20.98 -16.61
N ALA A 653 -7.06 20.26 -15.58
CA ALA A 653 -6.84 18.82 -15.37
C ALA A 653 -7.92 17.98 -16.07
N ASP A 654 -8.06 18.15 -17.39
CA ASP A 654 -9.03 17.44 -18.26
C ASP A 654 -8.41 16.29 -19.07
N GLY A 655 -7.15 15.93 -18.78
CA GLY A 655 -6.40 14.88 -19.45
C GLY A 655 -5.69 15.32 -20.74
N LYS A 656 -5.88 16.55 -21.19
CA LYS A 656 -5.24 17.04 -22.42
C LYS A 656 -3.82 17.51 -22.15
N VAL A 657 -2.90 17.13 -23.03
CA VAL A 657 -1.51 17.64 -23.01
C VAL A 657 -1.48 19.09 -23.48
N ARG A 658 -0.84 19.95 -22.69
CA ARG A 658 -0.63 21.38 -23.01
C ARG A 658 0.84 21.72 -22.88
N GLU A 659 1.33 22.53 -23.81
CA GLU A 659 2.65 23.10 -23.72
C GLU A 659 2.59 24.42 -22.93
N LEU A 660 3.41 24.52 -21.89
CA LEU A 660 3.53 25.73 -21.06
C LEU A 660 4.92 26.30 -21.23
N THR A 661 4.99 27.63 -21.28
CA THR A 661 6.25 28.39 -21.44
C THR A 661 6.34 29.45 -20.35
N PHE A 662 7.53 29.60 -19.76
CA PHE A 662 7.83 30.58 -18.73
C PHE A 662 9.15 31.26 -19.04
N GLU A 663 9.23 32.57 -18.80
CA GLU A 663 10.46 33.35 -18.82
C GLU A 663 10.96 33.57 -17.38
N ILE A 664 12.14 33.05 -17.08
CA ILE A 664 12.69 33.02 -15.72
C ILE A 664 14.00 33.76 -15.65
N ALA A 665 14.10 34.75 -14.76
CA ALA A 665 15.36 35.47 -14.51
C ALA A 665 16.30 34.57 -13.67
N VAL A 666 17.52 34.37 -14.18
CA VAL A 666 18.60 33.63 -13.51
C VAL A 666 19.70 34.65 -13.18
N LYS A 667 19.87 34.95 -11.89
CA LYS A 667 20.84 35.93 -11.41
C LYS A 667 22.21 35.33 -11.09
N GLU A 668 22.22 34.07 -10.72
CA GLU A 668 23.38 33.25 -10.33
C GLU A 668 23.19 31.81 -10.73
N SER A 669 24.24 30.99 -10.65
CA SER A 669 24.13 29.56 -10.93
C SER A 669 23.08 28.92 -10.04
N SER A 670 22.08 28.29 -10.68
CA SER A 670 20.85 27.83 -10.04
C SER A 670 20.41 26.48 -10.60
N TRP A 671 19.65 25.74 -9.84
CA TRP A 671 18.88 24.62 -10.36
C TRP A 671 17.43 25.06 -10.62
N ILE A 672 16.85 24.52 -11.68
CA ILE A 672 15.50 24.85 -12.14
C ILE A 672 14.73 23.55 -12.32
N ALA A 673 13.52 23.47 -11.77
CA ALA A 673 12.61 22.34 -11.93
C ALA A 673 11.17 22.83 -12.13
N VAL A 674 10.29 21.91 -12.53
CA VAL A 674 8.85 22.13 -12.62
C VAL A 674 8.14 21.15 -11.70
N ARG A 675 7.12 21.60 -10.99
CA ARG A 675 6.36 20.77 -10.05
C ARG A 675 4.86 21.09 -10.06
N VAL A 676 4.08 20.10 -9.66
CA VAL A 676 2.68 20.22 -9.23
C VAL A 676 2.57 19.48 -7.91
N LEU A 677 2.74 20.18 -6.78
CA LEU A 677 2.71 19.50 -5.48
C LEU A 677 1.29 19.39 -4.92
N PRO A 678 0.98 18.27 -4.25
CA PRO A 678 1.77 17.05 -4.12
C PRO A 678 1.30 15.95 -5.12
N THR A 679 1.70 16.03 -6.39
CA THR A 679 1.34 15.02 -7.39
C THR A 679 2.44 14.71 -8.40
N ALA A 680 3.29 15.70 -8.78
CA ALA A 680 4.39 15.48 -9.71
C ALA A 680 5.55 16.46 -9.52
N HIS A 681 6.79 16.00 -9.82
CA HIS A 681 8.01 16.83 -9.78
C HIS A 681 9.04 16.34 -10.81
N THR A 682 9.64 17.26 -11.59
CA THR A 682 10.72 16.91 -12.52
C THR A 682 12.08 16.82 -11.82
N ASN A 683 13.02 16.10 -12.40
CA ASN A 683 14.43 16.34 -12.09
C ASN A 683 14.86 17.74 -12.57
N PRO A 684 15.93 18.34 -11.99
CA PRO A 684 16.32 19.69 -12.32
C PRO A 684 17.22 19.80 -13.55
N VAL A 685 17.18 20.98 -14.20
CA VAL A 685 18.19 21.49 -15.10
C VAL A 685 19.04 22.51 -14.34
N PHE A 686 20.34 22.50 -14.55
CA PHE A 686 21.32 23.34 -13.87
C PHE A 686 21.74 24.50 -14.78
N ALA A 687 21.33 25.72 -14.46
CA ALA A 687 21.72 26.92 -15.16
C ALA A 687 22.99 27.51 -14.51
N LEU A 688 24.14 27.43 -15.20
CA LEU A 688 25.43 27.88 -14.69
C LEU A 688 25.77 29.25 -15.28
N VAL A 689 25.97 30.27 -14.42
CA VAL A 689 26.34 31.63 -14.79
C VAL A 689 27.86 31.81 -14.66
N GLY A 690 28.51 32.20 -15.74
CA GLY A 690 29.96 32.39 -15.76
C GLY A 690 30.76 31.17 -15.34
N SER A 691 30.22 29.96 -15.57
CA SER A 691 30.82 28.67 -15.16
C SER A 691 31.02 28.51 -13.63
N GLN A 692 30.36 29.31 -12.84
CA GLN A 692 30.40 29.19 -11.37
C GLN A 692 29.53 27.98 -10.94
N PRO A 693 29.97 27.24 -9.89
CA PRO A 693 29.12 26.16 -9.33
C PRO A 693 27.91 26.74 -8.62
N ILE A 694 26.87 25.91 -8.45
CA ILE A 694 25.70 26.28 -7.65
C ILE A 694 26.13 26.41 -6.18
N ARG A 695 25.82 27.56 -5.57
CA ARG A 695 26.02 27.87 -4.16
C ARG A 695 24.89 28.82 -3.72
N ALA A 696 23.65 28.34 -3.96
CA ALA A 696 22.47 29.18 -3.93
C ALA A 696 22.07 29.62 -2.51
N SER A 697 22.50 28.90 -1.46
CA SER A 697 22.12 29.23 -0.08
C SER A 697 23.19 28.78 0.91
N ARG A 698 23.72 29.76 1.66
CA ARG A 698 24.61 29.51 2.79
C ARG A 698 23.88 28.80 3.93
N ARG A 699 22.63 29.18 4.19
CA ARG A 699 21.80 28.51 5.20
C ARG A 699 21.60 27.03 4.88
N SER A 700 21.44 26.68 3.59
CA SER A 700 21.38 25.27 3.19
C SER A 700 22.69 24.53 3.46
N ALA A 701 23.85 25.15 3.21
CA ALA A 701 25.14 24.57 3.53
C ALA A 701 25.36 24.37 5.04
N GLU A 702 24.95 25.35 5.84
CA GLU A 702 24.98 25.31 7.31
C GLU A 702 24.01 24.20 7.82
N TRP A 703 22.80 24.12 7.25
CA TRP A 703 21.86 23.05 7.55
C TRP A 703 22.46 21.66 7.24
N CYS A 704 23.04 21.47 6.07
CA CYS A 704 23.70 20.22 5.70
C CYS A 704 24.84 19.83 6.65
N LEU A 705 25.65 20.82 7.08
CA LEU A 705 26.71 20.56 8.05
C LEU A 705 26.16 20.08 9.41
N HIS A 706 25.12 20.74 9.91
CA HIS A 706 24.46 20.32 11.16
C HIS A 706 23.76 18.97 10.99
N ALA A 707 23.19 18.68 9.81
CA ALA A 707 22.55 17.42 9.49
C ALA A 707 23.54 16.23 9.57
N VAL A 708 24.81 16.42 9.15
CA VAL A 708 25.85 15.39 9.34
C VAL A 708 26.07 15.08 10.81
N ASP A 709 26.12 16.12 11.68
CA ASP A 709 26.31 15.92 13.12
C ASP A 709 25.09 15.23 13.76
N GLN A 710 23.88 15.64 13.36
CA GLN A 710 22.65 15.03 13.84
C GLN A 710 22.55 13.57 13.40
N CYS A 711 22.83 13.27 12.12
CA CYS A 711 22.86 11.91 11.59
C CYS A 711 23.88 11.04 12.34
N TRP A 712 25.11 11.53 12.55
CA TRP A 712 26.14 10.81 13.30
C TRP A 712 25.69 10.46 14.71
N SER A 713 25.05 11.41 15.42
CA SER A 713 24.56 11.19 16.77
C SER A 713 23.55 10.03 16.88
N GLN A 714 22.78 9.81 15.83
CA GLN A 714 21.75 8.77 15.77
C GLN A 714 22.31 7.43 15.26
N LYS A 715 23.24 7.45 14.29
CA LYS A 715 23.67 6.22 13.58
C LYS A 715 24.92 5.58 14.20
N ALA A 716 25.87 6.35 14.69
CA ALA A 716 27.11 5.83 15.29
C ALA A 716 26.92 4.83 16.43
N PRO A 717 25.96 4.98 17.34
CA PRO A 717 25.74 4.00 18.42
C PRO A 717 25.36 2.59 17.96
N ARG A 718 24.87 2.45 16.74
CA ARG A 718 24.43 1.20 16.14
C ARG A 718 25.42 0.63 15.09
N THR A 719 26.43 1.42 14.73
CA THR A 719 27.50 0.98 13.82
C THR A 719 28.41 -0.01 14.58
N SER A 720 28.75 -1.12 13.95
CA SER A 720 29.63 -2.15 14.53
C SER A 720 31.01 -1.59 14.87
N VAL A 721 31.66 -2.17 15.88
CA VAL A 721 33.01 -1.76 16.25
C VAL A 721 34.01 -1.90 15.07
N GLY A 722 33.77 -2.89 14.21
CA GLY A 722 34.59 -3.11 13.01
C GLY A 722 34.44 -2.02 11.97
N ASP A 723 33.24 -1.50 11.80
CA ASP A 723 32.91 -0.48 10.78
C ASP A 723 33.11 0.96 11.30
N LEU A 724 33.05 1.17 12.62
CA LEU A 724 32.96 2.49 13.24
C LEU A 724 34.09 3.45 12.83
N SER A 725 35.31 2.92 12.67
CA SER A 725 36.47 3.76 12.28
C SER A 725 36.33 4.29 10.86
N GLU A 726 35.88 3.47 9.93
CA GLU A 726 35.70 3.85 8.53
C GLU A 726 34.47 4.75 8.37
N ALA A 727 33.38 4.43 9.05
CA ALA A 727 32.19 5.27 9.07
C ALA A 727 32.54 6.67 9.60
N LYS A 728 33.28 6.76 10.73
CA LYS A 728 33.73 8.07 11.28
C LYS A 728 34.53 8.88 10.27
N LYS A 729 35.45 8.25 9.51
CA LYS A 729 36.20 8.95 8.47
C LYS A 729 35.32 9.52 7.38
N ALA A 730 34.27 8.77 6.97
CA ALA A 730 33.33 9.23 5.96
C ALA A 730 32.52 10.43 6.45
N TYR A 731 32.05 10.39 7.70
CA TYR A 731 31.35 11.52 8.32
C TYR A 731 32.26 12.75 8.52
N ASP A 732 33.53 12.55 8.89
CA ASP A 732 34.51 13.64 9.01
C ASP A 732 34.81 14.27 7.65
N HIS A 733 34.88 13.46 6.58
CA HIS A 733 34.98 13.95 5.21
C HIS A 733 33.76 14.80 4.83
N ALA A 734 32.55 14.33 5.12
CA ALA A 734 31.32 15.07 4.83
C ALA A 734 31.29 16.43 5.56
N ARG A 735 31.70 16.48 6.84
CA ARG A 735 31.83 17.73 7.61
C ARG A 735 32.77 18.70 6.94
N GLU A 736 33.94 18.21 6.47
CA GLU A 736 34.92 19.08 5.81
C GLU A 736 34.38 19.62 4.47
N ILE A 737 33.73 18.81 3.67
CA ILE A 737 33.08 19.24 2.42
C ILE A 737 32.04 20.33 2.72
N TYR A 738 31.14 20.11 3.68
CA TYR A 738 30.10 21.12 4.00
C TYR A 738 30.69 22.41 4.61
N ARG A 739 31.77 22.36 5.41
CA ARG A 739 32.46 23.56 5.87
C ARG A 739 33.03 24.41 4.70
N GLN A 740 33.60 23.73 3.71
CA GLN A 740 34.08 24.39 2.49
C GLN A 740 32.91 25.00 1.70
N LEU A 741 31.76 24.30 1.63
CA LEU A 741 30.56 24.81 0.99
C LEU A 741 29.99 26.04 1.73
N VAL A 742 29.94 26.02 3.06
CA VAL A 742 29.56 27.20 3.87
C VAL A 742 30.46 28.39 3.59
N ALA A 743 31.79 28.17 3.51
CA ALA A 743 32.74 29.24 3.23
C ALA A 743 32.64 29.80 1.79
N ALA A 744 32.27 28.94 0.83
CA ALA A 744 32.15 29.28 -0.59
C ALA A 744 30.78 29.85 -0.99
N SER A 745 29.75 29.72 -0.13
CA SER A 745 28.39 30.21 -0.44
C SER A 745 28.26 31.70 -0.09
N ALA A 746 27.54 32.42 -0.95
CA ALA A 746 27.13 33.79 -0.64
C ALA A 746 26.27 33.84 0.64
N ARG A 747 26.20 35.00 1.30
CA ARG A 747 25.20 35.19 2.37
C ARG A 747 23.82 35.29 1.73
N ASP A 748 22.84 34.58 2.30
CA ASP A 748 21.43 34.63 1.90
C ASP A 748 20.86 36.04 2.10
#